data_7d4baa39f986444dcc61e1d3f72cec48
#
_entry.id   7d4baa39f986444dcc61e1d3f72cec48
#
_cell.length_a   1.000
_cell.length_b   1.000
_cell.length_c   1.000
_cell.angle_alpha   90.00
_cell.angle_beta   90.00
_cell.angle_gamma   90.00
#
_symmetry.space_group_name_H-M   'P 1'
#
loop_
_entity.id
_entity.type
_entity.pdbx_description
1 polymer ?
#
loop_
_entity_poly.entity_id
_entity_poly.type
_entity_poly.pdbx_seq_one_letter_code
_entity_poly.pdbx_strand_id
1 'polypeptide(L)'
;MKRRSQLAVLIAALLPASVLASTIEGVVLNNKGKVVSNATVEVEGSDLKVTTDENGKFVIAELNNGLKELHIVAPGYAHLHRDITIINDEKQSVTFNLKRSPIEVIDIEATPIHMSAMESASPVSVLSGEQLRRQQAATLGDSLEKLPGVNTNFHGKVASTPIIRGLSGPRVLITQNGLDVSDVSRVGPDHSVASEASTAQQIEVLRGPATLFYGSGAIGGVVNVVDNRVPTDSTTRGEWNLEHNSADNQKVASFNATTGTDSVAFYADAFWREADDYEVPVAADIDSDDEEHRGDYTVENSNEESDGFTVGASYLMDNGFIGLAVEQFNRQYGIPGHTHGEEEEEEHSDEEESVFADLEQTKVQLLGEYNLDNKWLNKVNLRVGHTDYEHAEIEGGAVGTTFKNETNEFRIDLLHNQFNEWNGGISFHYKQSDVEAQGEEAFTPPSETESFAVALMEERHFGDFLVQVGGRIERVTIEAGDVLLPNIDAHAHDEAQEADEHDHDHEESAETTRVFDVEHEFTPISLSAGVVWDFTPNYNLGLSVSRSERAPSASELLSFGPHIGTGTYEVGALFDLDEDGHLGLSSQTIDLETANNIDLTLRKTQGDVGFILNAFYNQVDNYYYQIDTGLFAESGHDHGDEEGADEHDHSSELPVYLFKTDDVILHGFEAQIAWQLTDEFKVDLFSDYVRARLKDGGDLPRTPPLRFGSELSYQTDKLSAHIHVTRYQKQDRTAPQETATDGYTLVDASISYDLSVLNQDMSVYLRGTNLTDTEARVHSSFVKDIAPRPGRSFALGIRGYF
;
A
#
# COMPACT_ATOMS: atom_id res chain seq x y z
N MET A 1 78.72 20.48 12.64
CA MET A 1 78.04 19.19 12.43
C MET A 1 76.97 18.87 13.49
N LYS A 2 76.33 19.85 14.09
CA LYS A 2 75.27 19.63 15.12
C LYS A 2 73.83 20.12 14.73
N ARG A 3 73.58 20.45 13.46
CA ARG A 3 72.24 20.89 12.97
C ARG A 3 71.56 19.90 12.00
N ARG A 4 72.27 18.85 11.61
CA ARG A 4 71.64 17.82 10.70
C ARG A 4 70.97 16.62 11.44
N SER A 5 71.23 16.42 12.73
CA SER A 5 70.63 15.35 13.53
C SER A 5 69.27 15.69 14.13
N GLN A 6 68.95 17.00 14.25
CA GLN A 6 67.61 17.40 14.78
C GLN A 6 66.54 17.41 13.71
N LEU A 7 66.86 17.50 12.44
CA LEU A 7 65.91 17.46 11.33
C LEU A 7 65.52 16.01 11.01
N ALA A 8 66.40 15.05 11.21
CA ALA A 8 66.15 13.62 11.01
C ALA A 8 65.25 13.03 12.09
N VAL A 9 65.27 13.55 13.32
CA VAL A 9 64.37 13.14 14.41
C VAL A 9 62.95 13.76 14.25
N LEU A 10 62.84 14.97 13.64
CA LEU A 10 61.54 15.59 13.37
C LEU A 10 60.84 14.99 12.16
N ILE A 11 61.57 14.43 11.19
CA ILE A 11 60.97 13.75 10.01
C ILE A 11 60.60 12.31 10.38
N ALA A 12 61.24 11.66 11.33
CA ALA A 12 60.83 10.33 11.82
C ALA A 12 59.58 10.39 12.73
N ALA A 13 59.21 11.57 13.24
CA ALA A 13 57.99 11.82 14.03
C ALA A 13 56.77 12.21 13.20
N LEU A 14 56.93 12.36 11.89
CA LEU A 14 55.87 12.68 10.90
C LEU A 14 55.53 11.55 9.93
N LEU A 15 56.10 10.37 10.18
CA LEU A 15 55.57 9.18 9.50
C LEU A 15 54.17 8.87 10.13
N PRO A 16 53.07 8.81 9.35
CA PRO A 16 51.81 8.33 9.89
C PRO A 16 52.10 6.93 10.44
N ALA A 17 51.81 6.72 11.73
CA ALA A 17 51.69 5.35 12.25
C ALA A 17 50.69 4.67 11.31
N SER A 18 51.13 3.69 10.54
CA SER A 18 50.20 2.82 9.83
C SER A 18 49.33 2.20 10.91
N VAL A 19 48.11 2.70 11.00
CA VAL A 19 47.07 2.01 11.74
C VAL A 19 46.90 0.68 10.99
N LEU A 20 47.45 -0.38 11.56
CA LEU A 20 47.24 -1.73 11.06
C LEU A 20 45.75 -2.03 11.35
N ALA A 21 44.95 -2.01 10.32
CA ALA A 21 43.53 -2.27 10.43
C ALA A 21 43.30 -3.77 10.58
N SER A 22 42.49 -4.15 11.55
CA SER A 22 42.14 -5.55 11.76
C SER A 22 41.28 -6.08 10.62
N THR A 23 41.41 -7.35 10.30
CA THR A 23 40.66 -7.98 9.20
C THR A 23 39.95 -9.24 9.71
N ILE A 24 38.68 -9.37 9.41
CA ILE A 24 37.93 -10.62 9.57
C ILE A 24 37.85 -11.31 8.22
N GLU A 25 38.25 -12.57 8.15
CA GLU A 25 37.94 -13.46 7.04
C GLU A 25 37.04 -14.59 7.53
N GLY A 26 36.11 -15.03 6.71
CA GLY A 26 35.21 -16.10 7.12
C GLY A 26 34.64 -16.90 5.99
N VAL A 27 33.89 -17.92 6.38
CA VAL A 27 33.11 -18.77 5.49
C VAL A 27 31.70 -18.88 6.05
N VAL A 28 30.72 -18.71 5.18
CA VAL A 28 29.31 -18.93 5.50
C VAL A 28 28.90 -20.30 4.97
N LEU A 29 28.39 -21.15 5.86
CA LEU A 29 27.92 -22.51 5.58
C LEU A 29 26.44 -22.61 5.97
N ASN A 30 25.74 -23.55 5.40
CA ASN A 30 24.44 -23.95 5.92
C ASN A 30 24.55 -25.06 6.98
N ASN A 31 23.43 -25.44 7.59
CA ASN A 31 23.35 -26.48 8.60
C ASN A 31 23.75 -27.88 8.11
N LYS A 32 23.89 -28.10 6.78
CA LYS A 32 24.41 -29.33 6.17
C LYS A 32 25.89 -29.21 5.83
N GLY A 33 26.58 -28.12 6.18
CA GLY A 33 27.98 -27.86 5.89
C GLY A 33 28.26 -27.48 4.42
N LYS A 34 27.21 -27.15 3.64
CA LYS A 34 27.35 -26.68 2.27
C LYS A 34 27.61 -25.16 2.29
N VAL A 35 28.47 -24.68 1.41
CA VAL A 35 28.76 -23.24 1.30
C VAL A 35 27.51 -22.44 0.90
N VAL A 36 27.40 -21.23 1.43
CA VAL A 36 26.36 -20.27 1.07
C VAL A 36 27.04 -19.10 0.35
N SER A 37 26.85 -19.01 -0.95
CA SER A 37 27.29 -17.90 -1.80
C SER A 37 26.27 -16.77 -1.75
N ASN A 38 26.71 -15.55 -2.10
CA ASN A 38 25.87 -14.35 -2.11
C ASN A 38 25.20 -14.04 -0.76
N ALA A 39 25.78 -14.54 0.35
CA ALA A 39 25.38 -14.08 1.67
C ALA A 39 26.00 -12.72 1.96
N THR A 40 25.20 -11.80 2.42
CA THR A 40 25.65 -10.49 2.87
C THR A 40 26.16 -10.59 4.30
N VAL A 41 27.32 -10.04 4.57
CA VAL A 41 27.91 -9.92 5.92
C VAL A 41 28.15 -8.44 6.17
N GLU A 42 27.45 -7.89 7.16
CA GLU A 42 27.46 -6.48 7.52
C GLU A 42 27.96 -6.32 8.95
N VAL A 43 28.61 -5.20 9.23
CA VAL A 43 29.02 -4.79 10.59
C VAL A 43 28.00 -3.79 11.09
N GLU A 44 27.17 -4.21 12.03
CA GLU A 44 26.11 -3.35 12.61
C GLU A 44 26.66 -1.99 13.07
N GLY A 45 25.94 -0.92 12.69
CA GLY A 45 26.31 0.45 13.02
C GLY A 45 27.49 0.98 12.20
N SER A 46 27.82 0.37 11.04
CA SER A 46 28.83 0.85 10.09
C SER A 46 28.43 0.53 8.65
N ASP A 47 29.03 1.25 7.69
CA ASP A 47 28.79 1.02 6.24
C ASP A 47 29.59 -0.18 5.68
N LEU A 48 30.23 -0.98 6.56
CA LEU A 48 31.04 -2.13 6.14
C LEU A 48 30.15 -3.33 5.83
N LYS A 49 29.94 -3.56 4.55
CA LYS A 49 29.13 -4.64 4.00
C LYS A 49 29.87 -5.37 2.89
N VAL A 50 29.89 -6.69 2.93
CA VAL A 50 30.53 -7.54 1.92
C VAL A 50 29.64 -8.73 1.58
N THR A 51 29.80 -9.27 0.36
CA THR A 51 29.07 -10.46 -0.08
C THR A 51 30.02 -11.65 -0.18
N THR A 52 29.52 -12.85 0.18
CA THR A 52 30.32 -14.08 0.06
C THR A 52 30.50 -14.51 -1.40
N ASP A 53 31.68 -15.03 -1.71
CA ASP A 53 32.03 -15.57 -3.04
C ASP A 53 31.35 -16.94 -3.30
N GLU A 54 31.60 -17.55 -4.47
CA GLU A 54 31.10 -18.89 -4.86
C GLU A 54 31.52 -20.02 -3.87
N ASN A 55 32.56 -19.78 -3.07
CA ASN A 55 33.02 -20.69 -2.04
C ASN A 55 32.50 -20.32 -0.64
N GLY A 56 31.54 -19.39 -0.55
CA GLY A 56 30.96 -18.88 0.69
C GLY A 56 31.95 -18.05 1.51
N LYS A 57 33.03 -17.53 0.93
CA LYS A 57 34.05 -16.76 1.63
C LYS A 57 33.80 -15.27 1.56
N PHE A 58 34.16 -14.58 2.65
CA PHE A 58 34.12 -13.13 2.73
C PHE A 58 35.36 -12.60 3.46
N VAL A 59 35.69 -11.32 3.24
CA VAL A 59 36.74 -10.58 3.92
C VAL A 59 36.26 -9.17 4.22
N ILE A 60 36.26 -8.79 5.50
CA ILE A 60 36.01 -7.43 5.96
C ILE A 60 37.32 -6.87 6.51
N ALA A 61 37.82 -5.82 5.90
CA ALA A 61 39.04 -5.12 6.29
C ALA A 61 38.70 -3.81 7.02
N GLU A 62 39.73 -3.15 7.57
CA GLU A 62 39.64 -1.80 8.18
C GLU A 62 38.76 -1.71 9.43
N LEU A 63 38.66 -2.79 10.20
CA LEU A 63 37.88 -2.83 11.43
C LEU A 63 38.65 -2.20 12.61
N ASN A 64 37.97 -1.31 13.32
CA ASN A 64 38.45 -0.75 14.58
C ASN A 64 38.32 -1.78 15.72
N ASN A 65 39.23 -1.72 16.70
CA ASN A 65 39.20 -2.59 17.89
C ASN A 65 37.92 -2.37 18.70
N GLY A 66 37.41 -3.44 19.30
CA GLY A 66 36.22 -3.42 20.15
C GLY A 66 35.27 -4.56 19.85
N LEU A 67 34.17 -4.59 20.55
CA LEU A 67 33.06 -5.46 20.25
C LEU A 67 32.37 -4.99 18.97
N LYS A 68 32.16 -5.90 18.03
CA LYS A 68 31.44 -5.66 16.78
C LYS A 68 30.36 -6.72 16.66
N GLU A 69 29.17 -6.32 16.33
CA GLU A 69 28.10 -7.21 15.93
C GLU A 69 28.14 -7.39 14.41
N LEU A 70 28.19 -8.63 13.96
CA LEU A 70 28.09 -8.98 12.56
C LEU A 70 26.66 -9.49 12.29
N HIS A 71 26.02 -8.92 11.28
CA HIS A 71 24.75 -9.34 10.76
C HIS A 71 24.95 -10.07 9.44
N ILE A 72 24.47 -11.32 9.35
CA ILE A 72 24.64 -12.17 8.17
C ILE A 72 23.27 -12.56 7.62
N VAL A 73 23.02 -12.18 6.36
CA VAL A 73 21.77 -12.40 5.65
C VAL A 73 22.01 -13.20 4.38
N ALA A 74 21.16 -14.17 4.09
CA ALA A 74 21.15 -14.88 2.82
C ALA A 74 19.73 -15.35 2.48
N PRO A 75 19.32 -15.31 1.20
CA PRO A 75 17.99 -15.78 0.79
C PRO A 75 17.73 -17.23 1.19
N GLY A 76 16.56 -17.51 1.77
CA GLY A 76 16.20 -18.85 2.26
C GLY A 76 16.85 -19.26 3.58
N TYR A 77 17.53 -18.33 4.27
CA TYR A 77 18.14 -18.55 5.57
C TYR A 77 17.68 -17.51 6.58
N ALA A 78 17.66 -17.90 7.85
CA ALA A 78 17.42 -16.97 8.94
C ALA A 78 18.63 -16.05 9.14
N HIS A 79 18.39 -14.81 9.48
CA HIS A 79 19.42 -13.85 9.83
C HIS A 79 20.25 -14.38 11.02
N LEU A 80 21.53 -14.08 11.02
CA LEU A 80 22.44 -14.47 12.08
C LEU A 80 23.17 -13.23 12.61
N HIS A 81 22.88 -12.86 13.85
CA HIS A 81 23.63 -11.85 14.59
C HIS A 81 24.73 -12.51 15.39
N ARG A 82 25.94 -11.96 15.32
CA ARG A 82 27.09 -12.53 15.99
C ARG A 82 28.06 -11.48 16.50
N ASP A 83 28.19 -11.40 17.83
CA ASP A 83 29.21 -10.58 18.47
C ASP A 83 30.62 -11.16 18.27
N ILE A 84 31.53 -10.31 17.80
CA ILE A 84 32.95 -10.59 17.64
C ILE A 84 33.76 -9.48 18.28
N THR A 85 34.70 -9.85 19.13
CA THR A 85 35.62 -8.89 19.71
C THR A 85 36.87 -8.76 18.83
N ILE A 86 37.09 -7.58 18.28
CA ILE A 86 38.26 -7.25 17.49
C ILE A 86 39.37 -6.80 18.44
N ILE A 87 40.51 -7.52 18.42
CA ILE A 87 41.67 -7.24 19.28
C ILE A 87 42.89 -7.07 18.38
N ASN A 88 43.51 -5.89 18.52
CA ASN A 88 44.80 -5.46 17.94
C ASN A 88 45.33 -6.29 16.75
N ASP A 89 45.21 -5.73 15.56
CA ASP A 89 45.97 -6.07 14.34
C ASP A 89 46.00 -7.56 13.96
N GLU A 90 45.14 -8.41 14.53
CA GLU A 90 45.06 -9.82 14.21
C GLU A 90 44.02 -10.09 13.15
N LYS A 91 44.44 -10.90 12.16
CA LYS A 91 43.52 -11.51 11.20
C LYS A 91 42.71 -12.57 11.91
N GLN A 92 41.40 -12.38 12.05
CA GLN A 92 40.49 -13.33 12.66
C GLN A 92 39.83 -14.19 11.57
N SER A 93 39.72 -15.48 11.76
CA SER A 93 39.01 -16.40 10.87
C SER A 93 37.77 -16.94 11.58
N VAL A 94 36.61 -16.78 10.95
CA VAL A 94 35.32 -17.16 11.51
C VAL A 94 34.54 -18.06 10.57
N THR A 95 33.68 -18.90 11.12
CA THR A 95 32.74 -19.71 10.35
C THR A 95 31.34 -19.47 10.87
N PHE A 96 30.46 -19.08 9.99
CA PHE A 96 29.04 -18.88 10.27
C PHE A 96 28.25 -20.06 9.71
N ASN A 97 27.28 -20.53 10.50
CA ASN A 97 26.39 -21.60 10.07
C ASN A 97 24.96 -21.03 10.05
N LEU A 98 24.46 -20.74 8.87
CA LEU A 98 23.10 -20.28 8.69
C LEU A 98 22.11 -21.45 8.79
N LYS A 99 21.01 -21.21 9.43
CA LYS A 99 19.88 -22.14 9.48
C LYS A 99 18.89 -21.78 8.40
N ARG A 100 18.38 -22.79 7.70
CA ARG A 100 17.34 -22.56 6.69
C ARG A 100 16.12 -21.88 7.33
N SER A 101 15.56 -20.92 6.62
CA SER A 101 14.27 -20.29 6.92
C SER A 101 13.39 -20.39 5.69
N PRO A 102 12.30 -21.14 5.70
CA PRO A 102 11.38 -21.20 4.58
C PRO A 102 10.49 -19.97 4.49
N ILE A 103 10.39 -19.19 5.58
CA ILE A 103 9.81 -17.85 5.56
C ILE A 103 10.95 -16.87 5.40
N GLU A 104 10.86 -16.03 4.39
CA GLU A 104 11.86 -15.00 4.15
C GLU A 104 11.83 -13.96 5.29
N VAL A 105 13.01 -13.66 5.81
CA VAL A 105 13.19 -12.62 6.83
C VAL A 105 13.73 -11.40 6.08
N ILE A 106 12.96 -10.35 6.04
CA ILE A 106 13.26 -9.13 5.28
C ILE A 106 13.27 -7.96 6.24
N ASP A 107 14.20 -7.05 6.05
CA ASP A 107 14.29 -5.81 6.81
C ASP A 107 13.22 -4.83 6.36
N ILE A 108 12.68 -4.08 7.30
CA ILE A 108 11.61 -3.12 7.08
C ILE A 108 12.24 -1.74 6.95
N GLU A 109 12.02 -1.10 5.79
CA GLU A 109 12.50 0.25 5.49
C GLU A 109 11.54 1.36 6.00
N ALA A 110 10.28 1.00 6.18
CA ALA A 110 9.24 1.93 6.61
C ALA A 110 9.43 2.44 8.05
N THR A 111 10.15 1.71 8.90
CA THR A 111 10.39 2.12 10.28
C THR A 111 11.79 2.76 10.42
N PRO A 112 11.92 3.89 11.14
CA PRO A 112 13.23 4.50 11.33
C PRO A 112 14.16 3.69 12.22
N ILE A 113 13.64 2.81 13.07
CA ILE A 113 14.39 1.84 13.86
C ILE A 113 14.55 0.59 13.01
N HIS A 114 15.79 0.12 12.84
CA HIS A 114 16.05 -1.11 12.10
C HIS A 114 15.31 -2.29 12.75
N MET A 115 14.42 -2.90 12.00
CA MET A 115 13.58 -3.98 12.47
C MET A 115 13.36 -4.98 11.34
N SER A 116 13.54 -6.24 11.62
CA SER A 116 13.09 -7.28 10.71
C SER A 116 11.61 -7.61 10.93
N ALA A 117 10.96 -8.16 9.91
CA ALA A 117 9.57 -8.60 10.01
C ALA A 117 9.35 -9.63 11.15
N MET A 118 10.41 -10.27 11.65
CA MET A 118 10.37 -11.27 12.72
C MET A 118 10.47 -10.66 14.13
N GLU A 119 11.00 -9.46 14.26
CA GLU A 119 11.21 -8.74 15.54
C GLU A 119 10.04 -7.82 15.89
N SER A 120 9.16 -7.55 14.93
CA SER A 120 7.95 -6.77 15.20
C SER A 120 6.94 -7.56 16.06
N ALA A 121 6.38 -6.93 17.09
CA ALA A 121 5.33 -7.54 17.91
C ALA A 121 4.06 -7.86 17.13
N SER A 122 3.74 -7.06 16.10
CA SER A 122 2.66 -7.30 15.14
C SER A 122 3.19 -7.90 13.85
N PRO A 123 2.37 -8.63 13.07
CA PRO A 123 2.81 -9.15 11.79
C PRO A 123 3.03 -8.02 10.79
N VAL A 124 4.19 -8.08 10.14
CA VAL A 124 4.52 -7.25 8.98
C VAL A 124 4.66 -8.18 7.77
N SER A 125 4.06 -7.81 6.65
CA SER A 125 4.21 -8.54 5.40
C SER A 125 5.09 -7.72 4.46
N VAL A 126 6.04 -8.36 3.81
CA VAL A 126 6.93 -7.72 2.84
C VAL A 126 6.89 -8.52 1.55
N LEU A 127 6.63 -7.82 0.45
CA LEU A 127 6.66 -8.36 -0.90
C LEU A 127 7.90 -7.81 -1.61
N SER A 128 8.85 -8.67 -1.95
CA SER A 128 10.11 -8.25 -2.57
C SER A 128 10.65 -9.31 -3.55
N GLY A 129 11.71 -8.99 -4.28
CA GLY A 129 12.43 -9.89 -5.15
C GLY A 129 11.55 -10.61 -6.17
N GLU A 130 11.76 -11.93 -6.36
CA GLU A 130 11.00 -12.73 -7.32
C GLU A 130 9.50 -12.83 -6.97
N GLN A 131 9.14 -12.76 -5.70
CA GLN A 131 7.74 -12.77 -5.29
C GLN A 131 7.03 -11.50 -5.75
N LEU A 132 7.62 -10.32 -5.55
CA LEU A 132 7.11 -9.05 -6.06
C LEU A 132 6.95 -9.11 -7.59
N ARG A 133 7.99 -9.53 -8.31
CA ARG A 133 7.99 -9.62 -9.78
C ARG A 133 6.89 -10.52 -10.33
N ARG A 134 6.55 -11.62 -9.63
CA ARG A 134 5.48 -12.54 -10.02
C ARG A 134 4.07 -12.01 -9.71
N GLN A 135 3.95 -11.16 -8.69
CA GLN A 135 2.66 -10.66 -8.19
C GLN A 135 2.36 -9.24 -8.67
N GLN A 136 3.29 -8.59 -9.36
CA GLN A 136 3.06 -7.29 -9.97
C GLN A 136 1.79 -7.29 -10.82
N ALA A 137 0.93 -6.30 -10.57
CA ALA A 137 -0.28 -6.01 -11.33
C ALA A 137 -0.33 -4.50 -11.63
N ALA A 138 -1.32 -4.05 -12.39
CA ALA A 138 -1.53 -2.65 -12.71
C ALA A 138 -1.82 -1.80 -11.47
N THR A 139 -2.40 -2.40 -10.43
CA THR A 139 -2.79 -1.72 -9.20
C THR A 139 -2.08 -2.31 -7.96
N LEU A 140 -1.95 -1.51 -6.92
CA LEU A 140 -1.38 -1.96 -5.64
C LEU A 140 -2.28 -2.98 -4.94
N GLY A 141 -3.60 -2.81 -4.99
CA GLY A 141 -4.55 -3.74 -4.40
C GLY A 141 -4.38 -5.15 -4.94
N ASP A 142 -4.32 -5.29 -6.27
CA ASP A 142 -4.16 -6.59 -6.92
C ASP A 142 -2.76 -7.18 -6.74
N SER A 143 -1.72 -6.33 -6.66
CA SER A 143 -0.35 -6.78 -6.39
C SER A 143 -0.19 -7.39 -5.00
N LEU A 144 -0.95 -6.93 -4.01
CA LEU A 144 -0.84 -7.31 -2.60
C LEU A 144 -1.86 -8.36 -2.16
N GLU A 145 -2.87 -8.66 -2.97
CA GLU A 145 -3.99 -9.50 -2.55
C GLU A 145 -3.61 -10.93 -2.10
N LYS A 146 -2.47 -11.46 -2.54
CA LYS A 146 -2.00 -12.79 -2.13
C LYS A 146 -1.32 -12.81 -0.76
N LEU A 147 -1.15 -11.64 -0.13
CA LEU A 147 -0.63 -11.54 1.24
C LEU A 147 -1.74 -11.85 2.26
N PRO A 148 -1.45 -12.61 3.35
CA PRO A 148 -2.43 -12.85 4.40
C PRO A 148 -2.94 -11.55 5.03
N GLY A 149 -4.26 -11.43 5.21
CA GLY A 149 -4.91 -10.26 5.80
C GLY A 149 -4.98 -9.03 4.89
N VAL A 150 -4.54 -9.14 3.63
CA VAL A 150 -4.66 -8.09 2.62
C VAL A 150 -5.61 -8.57 1.53
N ASN A 151 -6.60 -7.78 1.22
CA ASN A 151 -7.57 -8.00 0.15
C ASN A 151 -7.56 -6.78 -0.77
N THR A 152 -8.34 -6.80 -1.82
CA THR A 152 -8.51 -5.69 -2.76
C THR A 152 -9.98 -5.28 -2.82
N ASN A 153 -10.26 -4.01 -3.06
CA ASN A 153 -11.60 -3.56 -3.41
C ASN A 153 -11.95 -3.84 -4.87
N PHE A 154 -11.00 -4.24 -5.68
CA PHE A 154 -11.12 -4.58 -7.10
C PHE A 154 -12.14 -3.71 -7.87
N HIS A 155 -11.69 -2.58 -8.35
CA HIS A 155 -12.50 -1.73 -9.22
C HIS A 155 -12.03 -1.89 -10.67
N GLY A 156 -12.58 -2.87 -11.38
CA GLY A 156 -12.37 -3.13 -12.80
C GLY A 156 -10.91 -3.28 -13.26
N LYS A 157 -9.95 -3.72 -12.41
CA LYS A 157 -8.50 -3.74 -12.70
C LYS A 157 -7.80 -2.38 -12.77
N VAL A 158 -8.53 -1.28 -12.77
CA VAL A 158 -7.99 0.06 -13.06
C VAL A 158 -7.75 0.89 -11.80
N ALA A 159 -8.55 0.73 -10.74
CA ALA A 159 -8.46 1.54 -9.52
C ALA A 159 -8.46 0.71 -8.22
N SER A 160 -7.95 -0.53 -8.26
CA SER A 160 -7.99 -1.42 -7.10
C SER A 160 -7.04 -0.96 -5.98
N THR A 161 -7.59 -0.71 -4.79
CA THR A 161 -6.86 -0.32 -3.58
C THR A 161 -6.77 -1.46 -2.57
N PRO A 162 -5.72 -1.51 -1.71
CA PRO A 162 -5.58 -2.55 -0.70
C PRO A 162 -6.54 -2.37 0.47
N ILE A 163 -7.12 -3.48 0.92
CA ILE A 163 -7.93 -3.60 2.13
C ILE A 163 -7.14 -4.40 3.16
N ILE A 164 -6.88 -3.84 4.33
CA ILE A 164 -6.14 -4.50 5.41
C ILE A 164 -7.11 -4.87 6.53
N ARG A 165 -7.31 -6.18 6.78
CA ARG A 165 -8.21 -6.68 7.84
C ARG A 165 -9.63 -6.11 7.79
N GLY A 166 -10.14 -5.85 6.57
CA GLY A 166 -11.45 -5.25 6.35
C GLY A 166 -11.51 -3.72 6.48
N LEU A 167 -10.39 -3.06 6.68
CA LEU A 167 -10.26 -1.59 6.70
C LEU A 167 -9.68 -1.08 5.38
N SER A 168 -10.27 -0.03 4.82
CA SER A 168 -9.93 0.56 3.52
C SER A 168 -10.02 2.09 3.53
N GLY A 169 -9.75 2.73 2.39
CA GLY A 169 -9.87 4.16 2.18
C GLY A 169 -9.03 4.98 3.16
N PRO A 170 -9.60 5.98 3.85
CA PRO A 170 -8.86 6.87 4.75
C PRO A 170 -8.14 6.18 5.92
N ARG A 171 -8.37 4.89 6.15
CA ARG A 171 -7.78 4.08 7.24
C ARG A 171 -6.52 3.34 6.83
N VAL A 172 -6.26 3.22 5.53
CA VAL A 172 -5.06 2.57 4.99
C VAL A 172 -4.19 3.64 4.33
N LEU A 173 -3.06 3.93 4.95
CA LEU A 173 -2.13 4.92 4.40
C LEU A 173 -1.23 4.25 3.35
N ILE A 174 -1.20 4.81 2.16
CA ILE A 174 -0.29 4.39 1.09
C ILE A 174 0.84 5.40 1.01
N THR A 175 2.07 4.90 1.11
CA THR A 175 3.28 5.73 1.11
C THR A 175 4.30 5.24 0.09
N GLN A 176 5.18 6.13 -0.32
CA GLN A 176 6.31 5.85 -1.17
C GLN A 176 7.58 6.39 -0.50
N ASN A 177 8.49 5.46 -0.14
CA ASN A 177 9.69 5.77 0.65
C ASN A 177 9.39 6.52 1.97
N GLY A 178 8.23 6.19 2.59
CA GLY A 178 7.80 6.74 3.87
C GLY A 178 7.13 8.11 3.81
N LEU A 179 6.81 8.64 2.62
CA LEU A 179 5.99 9.82 2.39
C LEU A 179 4.66 9.41 1.73
N ASP A 180 3.60 10.13 2.03
CA ASP A 180 2.26 9.88 1.46
C ASP A 180 2.29 9.97 -0.08
N VAL A 181 1.55 9.10 -0.78
CA VAL A 181 1.39 9.22 -2.24
C VAL A 181 0.63 10.47 -2.62
N SER A 182 -0.24 10.96 -1.74
CA SER A 182 -0.96 12.24 -1.85
C SER A 182 -1.78 12.35 -3.14
N ASP A 183 -2.45 11.27 -3.50
CA ASP A 183 -3.47 11.20 -4.53
C ASP A 183 -4.88 11.34 -3.93
N VAL A 184 -5.92 11.14 -4.72
CA VAL A 184 -7.32 11.13 -4.28
C VAL A 184 -7.91 9.71 -4.16
N SER A 185 -7.10 8.66 -4.22
CA SER A 185 -7.55 7.26 -4.12
C SER A 185 -8.26 6.91 -2.79
N ARG A 186 -8.16 7.78 -1.80
CA ARG A 186 -8.86 7.65 -0.51
C ARG A 186 -10.19 8.39 -0.47
N VAL A 187 -10.51 9.17 -1.51
CA VAL A 187 -11.78 9.89 -1.65
C VAL A 187 -12.85 8.95 -2.19
N GLY A 188 -12.53 8.18 -3.24
CA GLY A 188 -13.44 7.22 -3.85
C GLY A 188 -12.75 5.90 -4.23
N PRO A 189 -13.50 4.79 -4.38
CA PRO A 189 -12.94 3.48 -4.75
C PRO A 189 -12.57 3.37 -6.23
N ASP A 190 -13.08 4.22 -7.07
CA ASP A 190 -12.86 4.37 -8.53
C ASP A 190 -11.59 5.15 -8.84
N HIS A 191 -11.04 5.87 -7.87
CA HIS A 191 -9.82 6.64 -8.04
C HIS A 191 -8.56 5.78 -7.88
N SER A 192 -7.73 5.76 -8.92
CA SER A 192 -6.50 4.97 -8.95
C SER A 192 -5.41 5.53 -8.04
N VAL A 193 -4.63 4.63 -7.42
CA VAL A 193 -3.42 5.01 -6.68
C VAL A 193 -2.32 5.41 -7.65
N ALA A 194 -1.75 6.60 -7.47
CA ALA A 194 -0.64 7.10 -8.28
C ALA A 194 0.70 6.50 -7.84
N SER A 195 0.85 5.19 -8.02
CA SER A 195 2.08 4.46 -7.68
C SER A 195 2.25 3.22 -8.55
N GLU A 196 3.45 3.02 -9.08
CA GLU A 196 3.78 1.91 -9.99
C GLU A 196 4.57 0.82 -9.27
N ALA A 197 4.05 -0.42 -9.33
CA ALA A 197 4.69 -1.57 -8.70
C ALA A 197 5.85 -2.15 -9.53
N SER A 198 5.93 -1.88 -10.84
CA SER A 198 6.96 -2.48 -11.72
C SER A 198 8.37 -1.91 -11.50
N THR A 199 8.47 -0.72 -10.91
CA THR A 199 9.73 -0.07 -10.55
C THR A 199 10.07 -0.22 -9.06
N ALA A 200 9.14 -0.76 -8.25
CA ALA A 200 9.35 -0.99 -6.83
C ALA A 200 10.37 -2.12 -6.57
N GLN A 201 11.14 -1.96 -5.50
CA GLN A 201 12.05 -3.00 -5.00
C GLN A 201 11.40 -3.88 -3.94
N GLN A 202 10.56 -3.25 -3.12
CA GLN A 202 9.79 -3.95 -2.10
C GLN A 202 8.51 -3.17 -1.78
N ILE A 203 7.48 -3.89 -1.36
CA ILE A 203 6.24 -3.30 -0.85
C ILE A 203 6.00 -3.89 0.54
N GLU A 204 5.85 -3.03 1.51
CA GLU A 204 5.68 -3.38 2.91
C GLU A 204 4.26 -3.11 3.37
N VAL A 205 3.69 -4.04 4.11
CA VAL A 205 2.38 -3.87 4.75
C VAL A 205 2.55 -3.95 6.26
N LEU A 206 2.47 -2.79 6.92
CA LEU A 206 2.66 -2.66 8.36
C LEU A 206 1.32 -2.63 9.08
N ARG A 207 1.31 -3.19 10.29
CA ARG A 207 0.15 -3.24 11.17
C ARG A 207 0.58 -2.97 12.62
N GLY A 208 -0.34 -2.52 13.45
CA GLY A 208 -0.10 -2.32 14.89
C GLY A 208 0.99 -1.29 15.20
N PRO A 209 1.92 -1.54 16.17
CA PRO A 209 2.90 -0.56 16.62
C PRO A 209 3.80 0.03 15.52
N ALA A 210 4.08 -0.73 14.47
CA ALA A 210 4.90 -0.28 13.35
C ALA A 210 4.28 0.90 12.58
N THR A 211 2.96 1.12 12.69
CA THR A 211 2.26 2.22 12.00
C THR A 211 2.33 3.55 12.75
N LEU A 212 2.82 3.56 13.99
CA LEU A 212 2.76 4.73 14.88
C LEU A 212 3.46 5.97 14.30
N PHE A 213 4.52 5.78 13.53
CA PHE A 213 5.24 6.90 12.91
C PHE A 213 4.46 7.57 11.77
N TYR A 214 3.43 6.93 11.25
CA TYR A 214 2.69 7.38 10.06
C TYR A 214 1.44 8.21 10.37
N GLY A 215 0.90 8.09 11.58
CA GLY A 215 -0.16 8.96 12.05
C GLY A 215 -1.58 8.46 11.84
N SER A 216 -2.52 9.39 11.90
CA SER A 216 -3.95 9.14 11.95
C SER A 216 -4.49 8.37 10.73
N GLY A 217 -3.95 8.60 9.54
CA GLY A 217 -4.34 7.85 8.34
C GLY A 217 -3.93 6.38 8.32
N ALA A 218 -3.19 5.89 9.31
CA ALA A 218 -2.63 4.53 9.38
C ALA A 218 -3.33 3.62 10.42
N ILE A 219 -4.56 3.94 10.81
CA ILE A 219 -5.30 3.19 11.84
C ILE A 219 -5.56 1.72 11.43
N GLY A 220 -5.75 1.46 10.15
CA GLY A 220 -5.91 0.12 9.56
C GLY A 220 -4.58 -0.51 9.18
N GLY A 221 -3.60 0.29 8.81
CA GLY A 221 -2.28 -0.15 8.37
C GLY A 221 -1.60 0.84 7.45
N VAL A 222 -0.37 0.51 7.05
CA VAL A 222 0.42 1.26 6.07
C VAL A 222 0.86 0.31 4.97
N VAL A 223 0.72 0.75 3.74
CA VAL A 223 1.37 0.15 2.57
C VAL A 223 2.49 1.08 2.14
N ASN A 224 3.74 0.64 2.27
CA ASN A 224 4.90 1.45 1.88
C ASN A 224 5.58 0.84 0.65
N VAL A 225 5.56 1.57 -0.45
CA VAL A 225 6.27 1.22 -1.67
C VAL A 225 7.70 1.76 -1.56
N VAL A 226 8.68 0.88 -1.65
CA VAL A 226 10.09 1.23 -1.57
C VAL A 226 10.73 1.08 -2.94
N ASP A 227 11.40 2.11 -3.39
CA ASP A 227 12.20 2.12 -4.62
C ASP A 227 13.57 2.78 -4.40
N ASN A 228 14.40 2.80 -5.42
CA ASN A 228 15.75 3.35 -5.39
C ASN A 228 15.87 4.76 -5.99
N ARG A 229 14.78 5.53 -6.08
CA ARG A 229 14.78 6.86 -6.70
C ARG A 229 15.84 7.81 -6.12
N VAL A 230 16.17 7.64 -4.85
CA VAL A 230 17.28 8.31 -4.18
C VAL A 230 18.29 7.22 -3.79
N PRO A 231 19.30 6.93 -4.66
CA PRO A 231 20.20 5.83 -4.42
C PRO A 231 21.10 6.07 -3.21
N THR A 232 21.30 5.02 -2.40
CA THR A 232 22.12 5.03 -1.19
C THR A 232 23.55 4.54 -1.46
N ASP A 233 23.80 3.95 -2.64
CA ASP A 233 25.11 3.49 -3.09
C ASP A 233 25.32 3.76 -4.59
N SER A 234 26.55 3.65 -5.06
CA SER A 234 26.94 3.94 -6.45
C SER A 234 27.09 2.69 -7.31
N THR A 235 26.70 1.52 -6.82
CA THR A 235 26.84 0.26 -7.55
C THR A 235 26.02 0.28 -8.82
N THR A 236 26.64 0.04 -9.97
CA THR A 236 25.94 -0.03 -11.25
C THR A 236 25.09 -1.29 -11.28
N ARG A 237 23.78 -1.12 -11.42
CA ARG A 237 22.78 -2.17 -11.56
C ARG A 237 21.55 -1.66 -12.27
N GLY A 238 20.84 -2.54 -12.91
CA GLY A 238 19.58 -2.19 -13.58
C GLY A 238 18.79 -3.42 -13.97
N GLU A 239 17.53 -3.16 -14.25
CA GLU A 239 16.56 -4.15 -14.70
C GLU A 239 15.71 -3.56 -15.81
N TRP A 240 15.34 -4.39 -16.79
CA TRP A 240 14.32 -4.05 -17.78
C TRP A 240 13.37 -5.23 -17.95
N ASN A 241 12.11 -4.93 -18.23
CA ASN A 241 11.06 -5.92 -18.42
C ASN A 241 10.20 -5.57 -19.64
N LEU A 242 9.84 -6.58 -20.42
CA LEU A 242 8.84 -6.52 -21.48
C LEU A 242 7.86 -7.65 -21.27
N GLU A 243 6.58 -7.34 -21.20
CA GLU A 243 5.49 -8.32 -20.98
C GLU A 243 4.32 -8.06 -21.92
N HIS A 244 3.64 -9.13 -22.34
CA HIS A 244 2.36 -9.09 -23.02
C HIS A 244 1.39 -10.06 -22.34
N ASN A 245 0.16 -9.59 -22.06
CA ASN A 245 -0.91 -10.35 -21.42
C ASN A 245 -2.12 -10.47 -22.37
N SER A 246 -2.75 -11.63 -22.40
CA SER A 246 -3.83 -11.95 -23.32
C SER A 246 -5.23 -11.59 -22.80
N ALA A 247 -5.42 -11.26 -21.50
CA ALA A 247 -6.75 -10.95 -20.95
C ALA A 247 -7.36 -9.68 -21.54
N ASP A 248 -6.49 -8.71 -21.78
CA ASP A 248 -6.78 -7.33 -22.16
C ASP A 248 -5.76 -6.81 -23.18
N ASN A 249 -5.13 -7.70 -23.94
CA ASN A 249 -4.06 -7.38 -24.88
C ASN A 249 -2.96 -6.47 -24.27
N GLN A 250 -2.81 -6.49 -22.96
CA GLN A 250 -1.91 -5.60 -22.21
C GLN A 250 -0.45 -5.76 -22.65
N LYS A 251 0.22 -4.65 -22.82
CA LYS A 251 1.65 -4.55 -23.10
C LYS A 251 2.30 -3.71 -22.00
N VAL A 252 3.39 -4.21 -21.43
CA VAL A 252 4.14 -3.52 -20.39
C VAL A 252 5.60 -3.45 -20.78
N ALA A 253 6.21 -2.27 -20.64
CA ALA A 253 7.64 -2.09 -20.69
C ALA A 253 8.10 -1.31 -19.46
N SER A 254 9.11 -1.78 -18.76
CA SER A 254 9.72 -1.04 -17.66
C SER A 254 11.23 -1.16 -17.67
N PHE A 255 11.87 -0.15 -17.11
CA PHE A 255 13.33 -0.06 -17.00
C PHE A 255 13.68 0.70 -15.73
N ASN A 256 14.71 0.24 -15.02
CA ASN A 256 15.35 1.01 -13.96
C ASN A 256 16.86 0.82 -13.98
N ALA A 257 17.61 1.83 -13.55
CA ALA A 257 19.06 1.75 -13.43
C ALA A 257 19.60 2.68 -12.35
N THR A 258 20.58 2.18 -11.62
CA THR A 258 21.44 2.95 -10.69
C THR A 258 22.87 2.90 -11.21
N THR A 259 23.60 4.01 -11.12
CA THR A 259 25.05 4.06 -11.39
C THR A 259 25.66 5.26 -10.67
N GLY A 260 26.96 5.28 -10.53
CA GLY A 260 27.59 6.43 -9.88
C GLY A 260 29.11 6.37 -9.75
N THR A 261 29.61 7.19 -8.85
CA THR A 261 30.98 7.27 -8.41
C THR A 261 31.02 7.18 -6.87
N ASP A 262 32.18 7.18 -6.25
CA ASP A 262 32.34 7.11 -4.79
C ASP A 262 31.56 8.21 -4.04
N SER A 263 31.23 9.33 -4.66
CA SER A 263 30.61 10.48 -4.00
C SER A 263 29.23 10.86 -4.55
N VAL A 264 28.85 10.34 -5.73
CA VAL A 264 27.58 10.69 -6.38
C VAL A 264 26.97 9.48 -7.02
N ALA A 265 25.70 9.22 -6.75
CA ALA A 265 24.93 8.19 -7.42
C ALA A 265 23.76 8.82 -8.19
N PHE A 266 23.35 8.16 -9.26
CA PHE A 266 22.27 8.55 -10.13
C PHE A 266 21.30 7.37 -10.29
N TYR A 267 20.02 7.69 -10.37
CA TYR A 267 18.93 6.76 -10.63
C TYR A 267 18.08 7.27 -11.79
N ALA A 268 17.58 6.34 -12.58
CA ALA A 268 16.53 6.61 -13.55
C ALA A 268 15.67 5.37 -13.70
N ASP A 269 14.37 5.55 -13.76
CA ASP A 269 13.40 4.56 -14.20
C ASP A 269 12.42 5.13 -15.20
N ALA A 270 11.74 4.24 -15.93
CA ALA A 270 10.60 4.56 -16.76
C ALA A 270 9.75 3.31 -16.92
N PHE A 271 8.45 3.51 -17.09
CA PHE A 271 7.51 2.46 -17.42
C PHE A 271 6.49 2.95 -18.45
N TRP A 272 5.90 2.01 -19.15
CA TRP A 272 4.78 2.22 -20.04
C TRP A 272 3.90 0.98 -20.02
N ARG A 273 2.59 1.19 -20.03
CA ARG A 273 1.55 0.17 -20.05
C ARG A 273 0.41 0.64 -20.95
N GLU A 274 -0.14 -0.29 -21.73
CA GLU A 274 -1.35 -0.12 -22.53
C GLU A 274 -2.16 -1.41 -22.40
N ALA A 275 -3.46 -1.31 -22.13
CA ALA A 275 -4.38 -2.43 -22.05
C ALA A 275 -5.73 -2.04 -22.65
N ASP A 276 -6.32 -2.97 -23.40
CA ASP A 276 -7.70 -2.91 -23.87
C ASP A 276 -8.66 -3.35 -22.74
N ASP A 277 -9.97 -3.28 -22.99
CA ASP A 277 -10.98 -3.85 -22.11
C ASP A 277 -10.77 -5.34 -21.89
N TYR A 278 -10.99 -5.83 -20.67
CA TYR A 278 -10.67 -7.21 -20.35
C TYR A 278 -11.85 -8.18 -20.53
N GLU A 279 -11.52 -9.39 -21.00
CA GLU A 279 -12.48 -10.47 -21.19
C GLU A 279 -12.79 -11.22 -19.88
N VAL A 280 -14.05 -11.61 -19.73
CA VAL A 280 -14.60 -12.34 -18.57
C VAL A 280 -15.23 -13.67 -18.99
N PRO A 281 -15.31 -14.67 -18.08
CA PRO A 281 -15.82 -16.00 -18.44
C PRO A 281 -17.35 -16.09 -18.51
N VAL A 282 -18.07 -15.08 -18.06
CA VAL A 282 -19.53 -14.98 -17.98
C VAL A 282 -19.95 -13.59 -18.43
N ALA A 283 -21.23 -13.34 -18.63
CA ALA A 283 -21.71 -11.98 -18.85
C ALA A 283 -21.25 -11.05 -17.72
N ALA A 284 -20.77 -9.88 -18.09
CA ALA A 284 -20.21 -8.94 -17.12
C ALA A 284 -21.26 -8.48 -16.12
N ASP A 285 -22.39 -7.97 -16.60
CA ASP A 285 -23.54 -7.59 -15.80
C ASP A 285 -24.41 -8.81 -15.44
N ILE A 286 -24.69 -8.94 -14.12
CA ILE A 286 -25.50 -10.02 -13.58
C ILE A 286 -27.00 -9.73 -13.68
N ASP A 287 -27.39 -8.48 -13.65
CA ASP A 287 -28.80 -8.02 -13.55
C ASP A 287 -29.35 -7.52 -14.88
N SER A 288 -28.57 -7.53 -15.96
CA SER A 288 -29.04 -7.12 -17.28
C SER A 288 -30.23 -7.99 -17.73
N ASP A 289 -31.41 -7.40 -17.69
CA ASP A 289 -32.64 -7.96 -18.26
C ASP A 289 -32.67 -7.82 -19.78
N ASP A 290 -31.79 -7.04 -20.36
CA ASP A 290 -31.68 -6.79 -21.78
C ASP A 290 -31.11 -8.01 -22.52
N GLU A 291 -31.84 -8.49 -23.55
CA GLU A 291 -31.37 -9.61 -24.36
C GLU A 291 -30.13 -9.26 -25.19
N GLU A 292 -29.85 -7.98 -25.40
CA GLU A 292 -28.76 -7.47 -26.22
C GLU A 292 -27.44 -7.50 -25.43
N HIS A 293 -27.43 -7.18 -24.13
CA HIS A 293 -26.24 -7.18 -23.26
C HIS A 293 -25.94 -8.52 -22.56
N ARG A 294 -26.85 -9.49 -22.61
CA ARG A 294 -26.65 -10.85 -22.06
C ARG A 294 -25.51 -11.66 -22.66
N GLY A 295 -24.85 -11.15 -23.68
CA GLY A 295 -23.78 -11.82 -24.43
C GLY A 295 -22.41 -11.17 -24.24
N ASP A 296 -22.30 -10.07 -23.53
CA ASP A 296 -21.05 -9.34 -23.40
C ASP A 296 -20.13 -9.99 -22.40
N TYR A 297 -19.08 -10.61 -22.91
CA TYR A 297 -18.01 -11.28 -22.18
C TYR A 297 -16.81 -10.35 -22.00
N THR A 298 -17.04 -9.05 -22.03
CA THR A 298 -16.05 -8.00 -21.85
C THR A 298 -16.58 -7.04 -20.79
N VAL A 299 -15.72 -6.59 -19.89
CA VAL A 299 -16.05 -5.49 -19.01
C VAL A 299 -15.67 -4.22 -19.75
N GLU A 300 -16.67 -3.53 -20.22
CA GLU A 300 -16.53 -2.30 -20.97
C GLU A 300 -15.93 -1.20 -20.11
N ASN A 301 -15.25 -0.27 -20.75
CA ASN A 301 -14.61 0.85 -20.09
C ASN A 301 -13.64 0.44 -18.98
N SER A 302 -12.87 -0.62 -19.20
CA SER A 302 -11.85 -1.14 -18.28
C SER A 302 -10.44 -1.06 -18.86
N ASN A 303 -10.27 -0.37 -19.97
CA ASN A 303 -8.99 -0.11 -20.63
C ASN A 303 -8.11 0.85 -19.82
N GLU A 304 -6.81 0.80 -20.05
CA GLU A 304 -5.86 1.74 -19.45
C GLU A 304 -4.66 2.04 -20.36
N GLU A 305 -4.17 3.26 -20.25
CA GLU A 305 -2.85 3.67 -20.74
C GLU A 305 -2.13 4.38 -19.60
N SER A 306 -0.90 3.97 -19.29
CA SER A 306 -0.11 4.61 -18.25
C SER A 306 1.36 4.66 -18.60
N ASP A 307 2.01 5.76 -18.27
CA ASP A 307 3.43 5.95 -18.42
C ASP A 307 4.00 6.81 -17.28
N GLY A 308 5.28 6.72 -17.10
CA GLY A 308 5.96 7.57 -16.14
C GLY A 308 7.46 7.37 -16.17
N PHE A 309 8.13 8.30 -15.51
CA PHE A 309 9.57 8.22 -15.31
C PHE A 309 9.97 8.85 -13.97
N THR A 310 11.07 8.38 -13.43
CA THR A 310 11.73 8.99 -12.27
C THR A 310 13.20 9.25 -12.59
N VAL A 311 13.70 10.39 -12.18
CA VAL A 311 15.13 10.69 -12.18
C VAL A 311 15.55 11.15 -10.79
N GLY A 312 16.67 10.63 -10.33
CA GLY A 312 17.20 10.98 -9.02
C GLY A 312 18.71 11.00 -8.94
N ALA A 313 19.21 11.71 -7.97
CA ALA A 313 20.64 11.79 -7.69
C ALA A 313 20.88 11.94 -6.20
N SER A 314 21.97 11.34 -5.72
CA SER A 314 22.41 11.41 -4.33
C SER A 314 23.85 11.84 -4.23
N TYR A 315 24.13 12.65 -3.24
CA TYR A 315 25.48 12.88 -2.75
C TYR A 315 25.77 11.87 -1.63
N LEU A 316 26.74 11.01 -1.87
CA LEU A 316 27.18 9.97 -0.94
C LEU A 316 28.30 10.54 -0.06
N MET A 317 28.14 10.40 1.23
CA MET A 317 29.08 10.84 2.27
C MET A 317 29.63 9.60 3.00
N ASP A 318 30.74 9.76 3.72
CA ASP A 318 31.30 8.64 4.52
C ASP A 318 30.32 8.14 5.60
N ASN A 319 29.40 8.96 6.05
CA ASN A 319 28.47 8.66 7.14
C ASN A 319 26.99 8.81 6.72
N GLY A 320 26.67 8.70 5.45
CA GLY A 320 25.28 8.81 5.01
C GLY A 320 25.12 9.35 3.61
N PHE A 321 23.93 9.77 3.27
CA PHE A 321 23.61 10.33 1.96
C PHE A 321 22.55 11.44 2.07
N ILE A 322 22.44 12.23 1.04
CA ILE A 322 21.32 13.12 0.76
C ILE A 322 21.07 13.15 -0.74
N GLY A 323 19.83 13.01 -1.15
CA GLY A 323 19.49 13.01 -2.56
C GLY A 323 18.09 13.52 -2.84
N LEU A 324 17.87 13.83 -4.10
CA LEU A 324 16.64 14.38 -4.64
C LEU A 324 16.19 13.54 -5.80
N ALA A 325 14.89 13.31 -5.90
CA ALA A 325 14.26 12.66 -7.04
C ALA A 325 13.04 13.45 -7.51
N VAL A 326 12.77 13.37 -8.81
CA VAL A 326 11.57 13.91 -9.46
C VAL A 326 10.92 12.79 -10.25
N GLU A 327 9.64 12.60 -10.04
CA GLU A 327 8.78 11.63 -10.71
C GLU A 327 7.69 12.35 -11.50
N GLN A 328 7.40 11.85 -12.69
CA GLN A 328 6.18 12.14 -13.44
C GLN A 328 5.44 10.82 -13.64
N PHE A 329 4.16 10.80 -13.29
CA PHE A 329 3.27 9.66 -13.44
C PHE A 329 2.02 10.12 -14.18
N ASN A 330 1.65 9.43 -15.26
CA ASN A 330 0.46 9.69 -16.04
C ASN A 330 -0.34 8.38 -16.16
N ARG A 331 -1.66 8.48 -16.07
CA ARG A 331 -2.55 7.34 -16.24
C ARG A 331 -3.91 7.78 -16.75
N GLN A 332 -4.31 7.21 -17.87
CA GLN A 332 -5.65 7.30 -18.41
C GLN A 332 -6.33 5.94 -18.23
N TYR A 333 -7.53 5.89 -17.70
CA TYR A 333 -8.26 4.65 -17.50
C TYR A 333 -9.77 4.86 -17.57
N GLY A 334 -10.49 3.84 -18.09
CA GLY A 334 -11.94 3.82 -18.09
C GLY A 334 -12.51 3.55 -16.70
N ILE A 335 -13.73 3.98 -16.45
CA ILE A 335 -14.46 3.77 -15.18
C ILE A 335 -15.61 2.79 -15.46
N PRO A 336 -15.46 1.47 -15.18
CA PRO A 336 -16.52 0.51 -15.42
C PRO A 336 -17.78 0.81 -14.60
N GLY A 337 -18.94 0.73 -15.22
CA GLY A 337 -20.24 0.96 -14.56
C GLY A 337 -20.69 2.42 -14.61
N HIS A 338 -19.90 3.28 -15.20
CA HIS A 338 -20.32 4.65 -15.50
C HIS A 338 -21.04 4.64 -16.86
N THR A 339 -22.36 4.53 -16.85
CA THR A 339 -23.23 4.66 -18.04
C THR A 339 -24.31 5.65 -17.74
N HIS A 340 -24.45 6.67 -18.59
CA HIS A 340 -25.63 7.55 -18.54
C HIS A 340 -26.81 6.79 -19.15
N GLY A 341 -28.00 6.96 -18.55
CA GLY A 341 -29.22 6.28 -18.97
C GLY A 341 -29.51 6.49 -20.46
N GLU A 342 -29.89 5.40 -21.14
CA GLU A 342 -30.23 5.40 -22.56
C GLU A 342 -31.33 6.40 -22.86
N GLU A 343 -31.04 7.45 -23.64
CA GLU A 343 -32.09 8.17 -24.34
C GLU A 343 -32.66 7.27 -25.46
N GLU A 344 -33.92 6.86 -25.33
CA GLU A 344 -34.66 6.16 -26.35
C GLU A 344 -34.74 7.00 -27.64
N GLU A 345 -34.23 6.42 -28.75
CA GLU A 345 -34.62 6.63 -30.14
C GLU A 345 -34.42 8.03 -30.77
N GLU A 346 -33.20 8.31 -31.24
CA GLU A 346 -33.06 8.78 -32.64
C GLU A 346 -31.80 8.22 -33.29
N GLU A 347 -31.89 7.75 -34.54
CA GLU A 347 -30.85 7.17 -35.42
C GLU A 347 -29.61 8.08 -35.56
N HIS A 348 -28.70 8.17 -34.56
CA HIS A 348 -27.40 8.76 -34.78
C HIS A 348 -26.31 8.11 -33.89
N SER A 349 -25.44 7.38 -34.57
CA SER A 349 -24.11 6.90 -34.20
C SER A 349 -24.00 6.04 -32.95
N ASP A 350 -23.70 4.77 -33.17
CA ASP A 350 -23.29 3.69 -32.23
C ASP A 350 -21.98 3.99 -31.46
N GLU A 351 -21.82 5.12 -30.83
CA GLU A 351 -20.71 5.39 -29.91
C GLU A 351 -21.32 5.77 -28.56
N GLU A 352 -21.42 4.78 -27.65
CA GLU A 352 -21.70 5.01 -26.23
C GLU A 352 -20.64 5.98 -25.69
N GLU A 353 -21.08 7.06 -25.00
CA GLU A 353 -20.17 8.04 -24.41
C GLU A 353 -19.50 7.41 -23.19
N SER A 354 -18.31 6.83 -23.37
CA SER A 354 -17.51 6.24 -22.30
C SER A 354 -16.86 7.34 -21.47
N VAL A 355 -16.95 7.20 -20.15
CA VAL A 355 -16.28 8.08 -19.19
C VAL A 355 -14.91 7.50 -18.82
N PHE A 356 -13.89 8.32 -18.85
CA PHE A 356 -12.55 7.91 -18.45
C PHE A 356 -11.88 8.97 -17.59
N ALA A 357 -11.00 8.51 -16.70
CA ALA A 357 -10.16 9.37 -15.86
C ALA A 357 -8.80 9.60 -16.51
N ASP A 358 -8.33 10.84 -16.53
CA ASP A 358 -7.00 11.26 -16.99
C ASP A 358 -6.23 11.86 -15.81
N LEU A 359 -5.23 11.12 -15.32
CA LEU A 359 -4.48 11.40 -14.11
C LEU A 359 -3.07 11.82 -14.45
N GLU A 360 -2.64 12.95 -13.90
CA GLU A 360 -1.24 13.41 -13.93
C GLU A 360 -0.75 13.67 -12.50
N GLN A 361 0.45 13.20 -12.18
CA GLN A 361 1.11 13.50 -10.92
C GLN A 361 2.58 13.85 -11.13
N THR A 362 3.00 14.96 -10.55
CA THR A 362 4.41 15.33 -10.38
C THR A 362 4.79 15.24 -8.92
N LYS A 363 5.82 14.47 -8.59
CA LYS A 363 6.31 14.31 -7.23
C LYS A 363 7.79 14.64 -7.14
N VAL A 364 8.15 15.44 -6.14
CA VAL A 364 9.54 15.77 -5.79
C VAL A 364 9.81 15.25 -4.40
N GLN A 365 10.83 14.40 -4.24
CA GLN A 365 11.23 13.85 -2.95
C GLN A 365 12.71 14.16 -2.65
N LEU A 366 12.97 14.67 -1.45
CA LEU A 366 14.32 14.77 -0.90
C LEU A 366 14.43 13.81 0.27
N LEU A 367 15.36 12.87 0.18
CA LEU A 367 15.63 11.87 1.20
C LEU A 367 17.07 12.01 1.67
N GLY A 368 17.31 11.87 2.97
CA GLY A 368 18.66 11.90 3.52
C GLY A 368 18.75 11.09 4.80
N GLU A 369 19.90 10.46 4.96
CA GLU A 369 20.28 9.74 6.16
C GLU A 369 21.69 10.18 6.56
N TYR A 370 21.91 10.42 7.83
CA TYR A 370 23.21 10.76 8.35
C TYR A 370 23.48 10.10 9.69
N ASN A 371 24.52 9.27 9.75
CA ASN A 371 25.01 8.62 10.95
C ASN A 371 25.91 9.57 11.74
N LEU A 372 25.60 9.77 13.01
CA LEU A 372 26.27 10.75 13.87
C LEU A 372 27.20 10.03 14.84
N ASP A 373 28.47 10.48 14.88
CA ASP A 373 29.41 10.07 15.92
C ASP A 373 29.37 11.07 17.08
N ASN A 374 28.26 11.08 17.82
CA ASN A 374 28.14 11.92 19.01
C ASN A 374 27.54 11.12 20.19
N LYS A 375 27.46 11.73 21.36
CA LYS A 375 27.04 11.07 22.60
C LYS A 375 25.53 10.77 22.66
N TRP A 376 24.71 11.52 21.94
CA TRP A 376 23.26 11.53 22.16
C TRP A 376 22.49 10.92 21.00
N LEU A 377 22.83 11.31 19.78
CA LEU A 377 22.16 10.87 18.56
C LEU A 377 23.08 9.93 17.78
N ASN A 378 22.48 8.86 17.29
CA ASN A 378 23.09 7.86 16.39
C ASN A 378 22.86 8.23 14.93
N LYS A 379 21.61 8.53 14.58
CA LYS A 379 21.18 8.69 13.20
C LYS A 379 20.12 9.79 13.09
N VAL A 380 20.13 10.50 11.97
CA VAL A 380 19.08 11.43 11.55
C VAL A 380 18.60 11.02 10.18
N ASN A 381 17.29 10.81 10.03
CA ASN A 381 16.63 10.61 8.74
C ASN A 381 15.81 11.85 8.42
N LEU A 382 15.89 12.28 7.17
CA LEU A 382 15.15 13.44 6.64
C LEU A 382 14.36 12.99 5.42
N ARG A 383 13.08 13.33 5.38
CA ARG A 383 12.21 13.14 4.23
C ARG A 383 11.42 14.41 3.97
N VAL A 384 11.43 14.89 2.75
CA VAL A 384 10.63 16.03 2.30
C VAL A 384 9.98 15.66 1.00
N GLY A 385 8.69 15.91 0.87
CA GLY A 385 7.90 15.63 -0.32
C GLY A 385 7.10 16.85 -0.75
N HIS A 386 7.00 17.04 -2.05
CA HIS A 386 6.02 17.90 -2.67
C HIS A 386 5.35 17.10 -3.79
N THR A 387 4.03 17.06 -3.77
CA THR A 387 3.21 16.36 -4.75
C THR A 387 2.21 17.35 -5.32
N ASP A 388 2.12 17.39 -6.63
CA ASP A 388 1.10 18.07 -7.41
C ASP A 388 0.37 17.00 -8.23
N TYR A 389 -0.91 16.80 -7.92
CA TYR A 389 -1.76 15.78 -8.49
C TYR A 389 -3.01 16.41 -9.09
N GLU A 390 -3.33 16.02 -10.31
CA GLU A 390 -4.57 16.38 -10.98
C GLU A 390 -5.16 15.13 -11.66
N HIS A 391 -6.48 14.99 -11.60
CA HIS A 391 -7.19 13.96 -12.29
C HIS A 391 -8.50 14.56 -12.82
N ALA A 392 -8.73 14.38 -14.09
CA ALA A 392 -9.93 14.84 -14.77
C ALA A 392 -10.77 13.64 -15.20
N GLU A 393 -12.05 13.68 -14.93
CA GLU A 393 -13.04 12.76 -15.49
C GLU A 393 -13.58 13.39 -16.78
N ILE A 394 -13.49 12.64 -17.86
CA ILE A 394 -13.79 13.10 -19.22
C ILE A 394 -14.92 12.25 -19.76
N GLU A 395 -15.99 12.93 -20.12
CA GLU A 395 -17.20 12.37 -20.67
C GLU A 395 -17.51 13.01 -22.02
N GLY A 396 -17.82 12.21 -23.05
CA GLY A 396 -18.13 12.73 -24.40
C GLY A 396 -17.03 13.63 -24.97
N GLY A 397 -15.81 13.55 -24.45
CA GLY A 397 -14.68 14.39 -24.83
C GLY A 397 -14.66 15.78 -24.16
N ALA A 398 -15.55 16.03 -23.21
CA ALA A 398 -15.53 17.20 -22.32
C ALA A 398 -15.06 16.84 -20.92
N VAL A 399 -14.44 17.76 -20.19
CA VAL A 399 -14.11 17.57 -18.76
C VAL A 399 -15.37 17.81 -17.96
N GLY A 400 -15.88 16.75 -17.29
CA GLY A 400 -16.98 16.78 -16.36
C GLY A 400 -16.54 17.28 -14.99
N THR A 401 -15.60 16.54 -14.38
CA THR A 401 -15.08 16.86 -13.04
C THR A 401 -13.55 16.82 -13.02
N THR A 402 -12.94 17.68 -12.21
CA THR A 402 -11.50 17.71 -11.98
C THR A 402 -11.23 17.66 -10.48
N PHE A 403 -10.36 16.73 -10.07
CA PHE A 403 -9.85 16.59 -8.71
C PHE A 403 -8.37 17.00 -8.68
N LYS A 404 -8.01 17.82 -7.69
CA LYS A 404 -6.63 18.27 -7.48
C LYS A 404 -6.21 18.01 -6.04
N ASN A 405 -4.93 17.72 -5.86
CA ASN A 405 -4.32 17.60 -4.54
C ASN A 405 -2.89 18.14 -4.57
N GLU A 406 -2.66 19.30 -3.97
CA GLU A 406 -1.31 19.80 -3.74
C GLU A 406 -0.89 19.48 -2.30
N THR A 407 0.19 18.72 -2.13
CA THR A 407 0.65 18.29 -0.81
C THR A 407 2.11 18.66 -0.57
N ASN A 408 2.38 19.22 0.61
CA ASN A 408 3.70 19.47 1.15
C ASN A 408 3.91 18.64 2.41
N GLU A 409 4.94 17.78 2.44
CA GLU A 409 5.21 16.89 3.56
C GLU A 409 6.66 16.98 4.01
N PHE A 410 6.86 17.00 5.32
CA PHE A 410 8.17 17.05 5.96
C PHE A 410 8.20 16.09 7.12
N ARG A 411 9.24 15.24 7.17
CA ARG A 411 9.48 14.33 8.29
C ARG A 411 10.95 14.29 8.64
N ILE A 412 11.25 14.34 9.94
CA ILE A 412 12.59 14.15 10.48
C ILE A 412 12.53 13.16 11.64
N ASP A 413 13.35 12.12 11.55
CA ASP A 413 13.49 11.11 12.60
C ASP A 413 14.87 11.25 13.24
N LEU A 414 14.90 11.38 14.56
CA LEU A 414 16.09 11.52 15.38
C LEU A 414 16.27 10.28 16.21
N LEU A 415 17.20 9.40 15.83
CA LEU A 415 17.49 8.17 16.56
C LEU A 415 18.59 8.43 17.57
N HIS A 416 18.40 8.01 18.82
CA HIS A 416 19.39 8.21 19.86
C HIS A 416 20.33 7.01 19.99
N ASN A 417 21.51 7.26 20.54
CA ASN A 417 22.40 6.18 20.97
C ASN A 417 21.74 5.39 22.09
N GLN A 418 22.06 4.10 22.14
CA GLN A 418 21.54 3.23 23.17
C GLN A 418 21.68 3.84 24.57
N PHE A 419 20.56 4.02 25.24
CA PHE A 419 20.51 4.58 26.60
C PHE A 419 19.86 3.56 27.56
N ASN A 420 20.62 3.06 28.52
CA ASN A 420 20.15 1.98 29.41
C ASN A 420 19.61 0.75 28.65
N GLU A 421 20.24 0.36 27.54
CA GLU A 421 19.82 -0.72 26.65
C GLU A 421 18.49 -0.44 25.90
N TRP A 422 17.96 0.79 25.93
CA TRP A 422 16.87 1.23 25.08
C TRP A 422 17.44 1.81 23.78
N ASN A 423 16.85 1.36 22.65
CA ASN A 423 17.07 1.92 21.33
C ASN A 423 15.76 2.56 20.89
N GLY A 424 15.83 3.72 20.28
CA GLY A 424 14.63 4.39 19.86
C GLY A 424 14.88 5.74 19.24
N GLY A 425 13.79 6.49 19.05
CA GLY A 425 13.88 7.79 18.43
C GLY A 425 12.58 8.58 18.51
N ILE A 426 12.73 9.84 18.15
CA ILE A 426 11.65 10.82 18.07
C ILE A 426 11.49 11.21 16.62
N SER A 427 10.25 11.23 16.14
CA SER A 427 9.86 11.70 14.81
C SER A 427 9.05 12.98 14.94
N PHE A 428 9.35 13.95 14.08
CA PHE A 428 8.53 15.14 13.84
C PHE A 428 7.98 15.04 12.42
N HIS A 429 6.69 15.24 12.26
CA HIS A 429 6.01 15.12 11.00
C HIS A 429 5.09 16.31 10.79
N TYR A 430 5.15 16.91 9.62
CA TYR A 430 4.27 17.97 9.17
C TYR A 430 3.74 17.62 7.78
N LYS A 431 2.46 17.80 7.55
CA LYS A 431 1.83 17.63 6.24
C LYS A 431 0.74 18.71 6.08
N GLN A 432 0.71 19.32 4.91
CA GLN A 432 -0.38 20.18 4.42
C GLN A 432 -0.84 19.62 3.09
N SER A 433 -2.15 19.50 2.91
CA SER A 433 -2.78 18.95 1.72
C SER A 433 -3.98 19.83 1.36
N ASP A 434 -3.92 20.41 0.17
CA ASP A 434 -4.98 21.24 -0.42
C ASP A 434 -5.70 20.39 -1.46
N VAL A 435 -6.95 20.01 -1.18
CA VAL A 435 -7.78 19.16 -2.05
C VAL A 435 -8.91 20.00 -2.63
N GLU A 436 -9.11 19.93 -3.92
CA GLU A 436 -10.14 20.63 -4.67
C GLU A 436 -10.84 19.66 -5.63
N ALA A 437 -12.16 19.66 -5.63
CA ALA A 437 -12.99 19.02 -6.64
C ALA A 437 -13.84 20.09 -7.32
N GLN A 438 -13.84 20.14 -8.64
CA GLN A 438 -14.57 21.13 -9.45
C GLN A 438 -15.24 20.42 -10.61
N GLY A 439 -16.52 20.69 -10.84
CA GLY A 439 -17.30 20.13 -11.93
C GLY A 439 -18.69 19.71 -11.47
N GLU A 440 -19.42 19.08 -12.35
CA GLU A 440 -20.80 18.65 -12.11
C GLU A 440 -20.89 17.53 -11.07
N GLU A 441 -19.84 16.71 -10.95
CA GLU A 441 -19.72 15.60 -10.00
C GLU A 441 -18.79 15.91 -8.81
N ALA A 442 -18.57 17.20 -8.54
CA ALA A 442 -17.74 17.63 -7.41
C ALA A 442 -18.50 17.45 -6.09
N PHE A 443 -18.47 16.25 -5.53
CA PHE A 443 -19.18 15.91 -4.29
C PHE A 443 -18.45 16.34 -3.00
N THR A 444 -17.27 16.97 -3.08
CA THR A 444 -16.54 17.53 -1.93
C THR A 444 -16.11 18.97 -2.19
N PRO A 445 -16.32 19.89 -1.22
CA PRO A 445 -15.86 21.27 -1.37
C PRO A 445 -14.33 21.34 -1.30
N PRO A 446 -13.71 22.39 -1.88
CA PRO A 446 -12.29 22.67 -1.67
C PRO A 446 -11.94 22.73 -0.19
N SER A 447 -10.90 22.02 0.21
CA SER A 447 -10.54 21.89 1.62
C SER A 447 -9.02 21.81 1.81
N GLU A 448 -8.55 22.42 2.90
CA GLU A 448 -7.16 22.31 3.38
C GLU A 448 -7.12 21.42 4.62
N THR A 449 -6.18 20.47 4.63
CA THR A 449 -5.89 19.66 5.81
C THR A 449 -4.45 19.87 6.23
N GLU A 450 -4.24 20.46 7.41
CA GLU A 450 -2.92 20.63 8.01
C GLU A 450 -2.74 19.66 9.18
N SER A 451 -1.60 18.99 9.25
CA SER A 451 -1.26 18.14 10.38
C SER A 451 0.17 18.36 10.87
N PHE A 452 0.35 18.36 12.18
CA PHE A 452 1.64 18.39 12.85
C PHE A 452 1.67 17.32 13.94
N ALA A 453 2.71 16.48 13.95
CA ALA A 453 2.82 15.41 14.91
C ALA A 453 4.20 15.23 15.48
N VAL A 454 4.22 14.68 16.70
CA VAL A 454 5.42 14.19 17.39
C VAL A 454 5.19 12.76 17.81
N ALA A 455 6.09 11.85 17.43
CA ALA A 455 6.05 10.45 17.81
C ALA A 455 7.34 10.03 18.50
N LEU A 456 7.22 9.10 19.45
CA LEU A 456 8.32 8.46 20.15
C LEU A 456 8.12 6.94 20.04
N MET A 457 9.16 6.21 19.74
CA MET A 457 9.19 4.76 19.80
C MET A 457 10.49 4.29 20.43
N GLU A 458 10.39 3.33 21.33
CA GLU A 458 11.48 2.77 22.10
C GLU A 458 11.37 1.25 22.15
N GLU A 459 12.51 0.57 22.08
CA GLU A 459 12.58 -0.87 22.25
C GLU A 459 13.74 -1.30 23.12
N ARG A 460 13.58 -2.42 23.81
CA ARG A 460 14.61 -2.99 24.68
C ARG A 460 14.47 -4.48 24.85
N HIS A 461 15.61 -5.17 24.83
CA HIS A 461 15.71 -6.57 25.21
C HIS A 461 15.85 -6.77 26.72
N PHE A 462 15.00 -7.63 27.29
CA PHE A 462 15.06 -8.13 28.65
C PHE A 462 15.25 -9.65 28.64
N GLY A 463 16.49 -10.11 28.39
CA GLY A 463 16.78 -11.51 28.16
C GLY A 463 16.06 -12.01 26.90
N ASP A 464 15.16 -12.98 27.04
CA ASP A 464 14.40 -13.57 25.94
C ASP A 464 13.15 -12.73 25.51
N PHE A 465 12.99 -11.52 26.08
CA PHE A 465 11.87 -10.64 25.78
C PHE A 465 12.34 -9.37 25.08
N LEU A 466 11.81 -9.07 23.91
CA LEU A 466 11.87 -7.74 23.29
C LEU A 466 10.60 -6.98 23.67
N VAL A 467 10.76 -5.81 24.27
CA VAL A 467 9.67 -4.91 24.63
C VAL A 467 9.74 -3.69 23.72
N GLN A 468 8.62 -3.36 23.09
CA GLN A 468 8.45 -2.21 22.21
C GLN A 468 7.33 -1.32 22.78
N VAL A 469 7.56 -0.02 22.88
CA VAL A 469 6.57 0.95 23.33
C VAL A 469 6.65 2.20 22.46
N GLY A 470 5.50 2.81 22.23
CA GLY A 470 5.47 4.03 21.46
C GLY A 470 4.24 4.89 21.76
N GLY A 471 4.36 6.15 21.41
CA GLY A 471 3.29 7.13 21.50
C GLY A 471 3.42 8.21 20.43
N ARG A 472 2.29 8.71 19.95
CA ARG A 472 2.19 9.83 19.00
C ARG A 472 1.09 10.76 19.47
N ILE A 473 1.34 12.04 19.36
CA ILE A 473 0.35 13.10 19.47
C ILE A 473 0.37 13.89 18.16
N GLU A 474 -0.80 14.19 17.67
CA GLU A 474 -0.99 14.89 16.42
C GLU A 474 -2.01 16.01 16.60
N ARG A 475 -1.84 17.11 15.88
CA ARG A 475 -2.85 18.13 15.70
C ARG A 475 -3.26 18.11 14.23
N VAL A 476 -4.54 17.99 13.96
CA VAL A 476 -5.11 17.99 12.61
C VAL A 476 -6.13 19.12 12.54
N THR A 477 -5.98 20.01 11.57
CA THR A 477 -6.93 21.07 11.27
C THR A 477 -7.50 20.80 9.87
N ILE A 478 -8.81 20.84 9.73
CA ILE A 478 -9.53 20.73 8.46
C ILE A 478 -10.29 22.04 8.27
N GLU A 479 -9.97 22.73 7.18
CA GLU A 479 -10.59 23.99 6.81
C GLU A 479 -11.24 23.85 5.43
N ALA A 480 -12.48 24.34 5.28
CA ALA A 480 -13.16 24.46 4.01
C ALA A 480 -13.94 25.78 3.98
N GLY A 481 -13.68 26.61 2.97
CA GLY A 481 -14.41 27.84 2.75
C GLY A 481 -15.53 27.66 1.73
N ASP A 482 -16.53 28.54 1.80
CA ASP A 482 -17.63 28.61 0.83
C ASP A 482 -18.37 27.26 0.66
N VAL A 483 -18.53 26.49 1.76
CA VAL A 483 -19.30 25.24 1.75
C VAL A 483 -20.75 25.57 1.47
N LEU A 484 -21.29 25.02 0.40
CA LEU A 484 -22.67 25.17 0.00
C LEU A 484 -23.54 24.16 0.75
N LEU A 485 -24.67 24.58 1.24
CA LEU A 485 -25.75 23.70 1.70
C LEU A 485 -26.93 23.89 0.73
N PRO A 486 -27.01 23.10 -0.33
CA PRO A 486 -28.13 23.18 -1.25
C PRO A 486 -29.37 22.54 -0.64
N ASN A 487 -30.48 22.80 -1.28
CA ASN A 487 -31.75 22.15 -1.00
C ASN A 487 -31.82 20.96 -1.95
N ILE A 488 -31.62 19.74 -1.43
CA ILE A 488 -31.92 18.53 -2.19
C ILE A 488 -33.25 17.98 -1.69
N ASP A 489 -34.08 17.54 -2.62
CA ASP A 489 -35.33 16.83 -2.36
C ASP A 489 -35.08 15.34 -2.62
N ALA A 490 -34.54 14.64 -1.61
CA ALA A 490 -34.37 13.18 -1.67
C ALA A 490 -35.74 12.52 -1.37
N HIS A 491 -36.07 11.50 -2.14
CA HIS A 491 -37.40 10.85 -2.02
C HIS A 491 -37.27 9.32 -2.06
N ALA A 492 -38.32 8.64 -1.59
CA ALA A 492 -38.36 7.18 -1.58
C ALA A 492 -39.16 6.69 -2.80
N HIS A 493 -38.69 5.63 -3.46
CA HIS A 493 -39.46 4.91 -4.45
C HIS A 493 -40.59 4.12 -3.78
N ASP A 494 -41.83 4.52 -3.96
CA ASP A 494 -43.00 3.76 -3.50
C ASP A 494 -43.42 2.75 -4.59
N GLU A 495 -43.12 1.47 -4.42
CA GLU A 495 -43.52 0.37 -5.33
C GLU A 495 -45.02 0.11 -5.41
N ALA A 496 -45.84 0.88 -4.78
CA ALA A 496 -47.31 0.66 -4.80
C ALA A 496 -48.11 1.91 -4.44
N GLN A 497 -48.37 2.82 -5.35
CA GLN A 497 -49.64 3.53 -5.30
C GLN A 497 -50.14 3.88 -6.71
N GLU A 498 -51.33 3.35 -7.02
CA GLU A 498 -52.16 3.76 -8.15
C GLU A 498 -52.48 5.24 -8.07
N ALA A 499 -52.44 5.92 -9.21
CA ALA A 499 -52.71 7.32 -9.45
C ALA A 499 -53.80 7.91 -8.56
N ASP A 500 -53.44 8.76 -7.65
CA ASP A 500 -54.32 9.80 -7.15
C ASP A 500 -53.74 11.13 -7.61
N GLU A 501 -54.48 11.88 -8.43
CA GLU A 501 -54.18 13.23 -8.88
C GLU A 501 -53.97 14.15 -7.67
N HIS A 502 -52.74 14.37 -7.26
CA HIS A 502 -52.37 15.49 -6.40
C HIS A 502 -51.72 16.57 -7.25
N ASP A 503 -52.54 17.62 -7.48
CA ASP A 503 -52.15 18.93 -7.99
C ASP A 503 -51.22 19.56 -6.92
N HIS A 504 -49.91 19.37 -7.03
CA HIS A 504 -48.94 20.08 -6.23
C HIS A 504 -48.61 21.39 -6.94
N ASP A 505 -49.25 22.45 -6.46
CA ASP A 505 -48.79 23.81 -6.70
C ASP A 505 -47.36 23.96 -6.09
N HIS A 506 -46.32 23.67 -6.88
CA HIS A 506 -44.96 24.06 -6.55
C HIS A 506 -44.87 25.58 -6.58
N GLU A 507 -45.10 26.24 -5.41
CA GLU A 507 -44.55 27.57 -5.22
C GLU A 507 -43.04 27.44 -5.35
N GLU A 508 -42.45 27.99 -6.41
CA GLU A 508 -41.02 28.21 -6.53
C GLU A 508 -40.55 28.95 -5.26
N SER A 509 -40.19 28.21 -4.21
CA SER A 509 -39.43 28.73 -3.10
C SER A 509 -38.08 29.08 -3.66
N ALA A 510 -37.73 30.36 -3.75
CA ALA A 510 -36.42 30.82 -4.14
C ALA A 510 -35.40 30.03 -3.30
N GLU A 511 -34.70 29.10 -3.93
CA GLU A 511 -33.64 28.28 -3.34
C GLU A 511 -32.64 29.19 -2.67
N THR A 512 -32.63 29.24 -1.36
CA THR A 512 -31.63 29.99 -0.60
C THR A 512 -30.49 29.04 -0.26
N THR A 513 -29.52 28.93 -1.17
CA THR A 513 -28.27 28.30 -0.89
C THR A 513 -27.58 28.97 0.30
N ARG A 514 -27.27 28.23 1.33
CA ARG A 514 -26.49 28.73 2.46
C ARG A 514 -25.02 28.49 2.19
N VAL A 515 -24.20 29.51 2.40
CA VAL A 515 -22.76 29.45 2.32
C VAL A 515 -22.19 29.60 3.72
N PHE A 516 -21.24 28.75 4.12
CA PHE A 516 -20.61 28.82 5.43
C PHE A 516 -19.17 28.31 5.36
N ASP A 517 -18.35 28.74 6.31
CA ASP A 517 -16.98 28.26 6.48
C ASP A 517 -16.96 27.17 7.54
N VAL A 518 -16.12 26.17 7.33
CA VAL A 518 -15.91 25.06 8.24
C VAL A 518 -14.45 25.06 8.71
N GLU A 519 -14.24 25.01 10.02
CA GLU A 519 -12.94 24.81 10.65
C GLU A 519 -13.09 23.81 11.79
N HIS A 520 -12.40 22.68 11.68
CA HIS A 520 -12.37 21.65 12.72
C HIS A 520 -10.93 21.34 13.14
N GLU A 521 -10.68 21.40 14.45
CA GLU A 521 -9.39 21.04 15.03
C GLU A 521 -9.52 19.76 15.86
N PHE A 522 -8.63 18.79 15.60
CA PHE A 522 -8.56 17.52 16.30
C PHE A 522 -7.19 17.32 16.92
N THR A 523 -7.13 16.55 18.01
CA THR A 523 -5.86 16.18 18.64
C THR A 523 -5.81 14.65 18.85
N PRO A 524 -5.59 13.86 17.79
CA PRO A 524 -5.46 12.41 17.90
C PRO A 524 -4.26 12.02 18.74
N ILE A 525 -4.44 11.02 19.63
CA ILE A 525 -3.39 10.43 20.45
C ILE A 525 -3.34 8.94 20.17
N SER A 526 -2.18 8.45 19.74
CA SER A 526 -1.97 7.03 19.50
C SER A 526 -0.90 6.49 20.43
N LEU A 527 -1.16 5.32 21.02
CA LEU A 527 -0.28 4.62 21.95
C LEU A 527 -0.13 3.16 21.52
N SER A 528 1.06 2.61 21.65
CA SER A 528 1.30 1.20 21.39
C SER A 528 2.27 0.58 22.37
N ALA A 529 2.05 -0.70 22.67
CA ALA A 529 2.99 -1.52 23.40
C ALA A 529 3.00 -2.93 22.84
N GLY A 530 4.20 -3.49 22.71
CA GLY A 530 4.43 -4.82 22.17
C GLY A 530 5.46 -5.58 22.98
N VAL A 531 5.31 -6.90 23.02
CA VAL A 531 6.28 -7.82 23.62
C VAL A 531 6.48 -8.99 22.67
N VAL A 532 7.71 -9.28 22.32
CA VAL A 532 8.09 -10.52 21.63
C VAL A 532 8.87 -11.39 22.61
N TRP A 533 8.42 -12.62 22.80
CA TRP A 533 9.04 -13.60 23.71
C TRP A 533 9.62 -14.77 22.94
N ASP A 534 10.94 -14.87 22.93
CA ASP A 534 11.68 -16.02 22.38
C ASP A 534 11.70 -17.18 23.37
N PHE A 535 10.56 -17.88 23.54
CA PHE A 535 10.37 -18.88 24.57
C PHE A 535 11.12 -20.19 24.33
N THR A 536 11.56 -20.43 23.11
CA THR A 536 12.44 -21.54 22.72
C THR A 536 13.16 -21.20 21.40
N PRO A 537 14.36 -21.74 21.13
CA PRO A 537 15.04 -21.46 19.89
C PRO A 537 14.13 -21.64 18.67
N ASN A 538 14.10 -20.66 17.79
CA ASN A 538 13.33 -20.59 16.54
C ASN A 538 11.82 -20.37 16.69
N TYR A 539 11.32 -20.16 17.89
CA TYR A 539 9.91 -19.83 18.13
C TYR A 539 9.77 -18.57 18.95
N ASN A 540 8.93 -17.67 18.51
CA ASN A 540 8.55 -16.52 19.31
C ASN A 540 7.03 -16.35 19.41
N LEU A 541 6.63 -15.67 20.47
CA LEU A 541 5.25 -15.26 20.72
C LEU A 541 5.22 -13.74 20.85
N GLY A 542 4.56 -13.06 19.92
CA GLY A 542 4.32 -11.64 19.96
C GLY A 542 2.94 -11.33 20.57
N LEU A 543 2.88 -10.37 21.46
CA LEU A 543 1.65 -9.75 21.92
C LEU A 543 1.78 -8.25 21.68
N SER A 544 0.80 -7.67 21.01
CA SER A 544 0.72 -6.24 20.76
C SER A 544 -0.62 -5.70 21.21
N VAL A 545 -0.61 -4.53 21.81
CA VAL A 545 -1.80 -3.74 22.11
C VAL A 545 -1.58 -2.31 21.61
N SER A 546 -2.58 -1.74 20.98
CA SER A 546 -2.53 -0.35 20.53
C SER A 546 -3.88 0.33 20.67
N ARG A 547 -3.83 1.62 20.94
CA ARG A 547 -4.93 2.56 20.78
C ARG A 547 -4.50 3.59 19.76
N SER A 548 -5.24 3.71 18.68
CA SER A 548 -4.98 4.68 17.61
C SER A 548 -6.22 5.53 17.39
N GLU A 549 -6.02 6.84 17.34
CA GLU A 549 -7.09 7.80 17.06
C GLU A 549 -6.86 8.44 15.70
N ARG A 550 -7.95 8.68 14.97
CA ARG A 550 -7.96 9.29 13.64
C ARG A 550 -8.98 10.42 13.57
N ALA A 551 -8.59 11.55 13.01
CA ALA A 551 -9.54 12.54 12.54
C ALA A 551 -10.29 12.00 11.31
N PRO A 552 -11.58 12.30 11.12
CA PRO A 552 -12.26 12.02 9.86
C PRO A 552 -11.57 12.77 8.71
N SER A 553 -11.70 12.26 7.48
CA SER A 553 -11.25 12.99 6.29
C SER A 553 -12.21 14.12 5.91
N ALA A 554 -11.75 15.04 5.07
CA ALA A 554 -12.62 16.10 4.54
C ALA A 554 -13.82 15.51 3.78
N SER A 555 -13.59 14.43 3.00
CA SER A 555 -14.67 13.73 2.28
C SER A 555 -15.68 13.08 3.23
N GLU A 556 -15.25 12.39 4.29
CA GLU A 556 -16.17 11.81 5.29
C GLU A 556 -17.02 12.85 6.00
N LEU A 557 -16.54 14.12 6.10
CA LEU A 557 -17.27 15.19 6.77
C LEU A 557 -18.13 16.00 5.81
N LEU A 558 -17.58 16.36 4.65
CA LEU A 558 -18.06 17.47 3.83
C LEU A 558 -18.65 17.02 2.49
N SER A 559 -18.60 15.72 2.16
CA SER A 559 -19.17 15.24 0.91
C SER A 559 -20.63 15.63 0.81
N PHE A 560 -21.00 16.11 -0.35
CA PHE A 560 -22.39 16.24 -0.73
C PHE A 560 -22.47 16.42 -2.25
N GLY A 561 -23.18 15.52 -2.92
CA GLY A 561 -23.31 15.54 -4.38
C GLY A 561 -23.23 14.15 -5.02
N PRO A 562 -23.46 14.08 -6.33
CA PRO A 562 -23.34 12.83 -7.08
C PRO A 562 -21.88 12.36 -7.13
N HIS A 563 -21.70 11.06 -6.97
CA HIS A 563 -20.43 10.36 -7.16
C HIS A 563 -20.67 9.22 -8.15
N ILE A 564 -20.56 9.55 -9.44
CA ILE A 564 -21.03 8.69 -10.52
C ILE A 564 -20.18 7.41 -10.58
N GLY A 565 -18.87 7.49 -10.38
CA GLY A 565 -17.97 6.31 -10.33
C GLY A 565 -18.39 5.25 -9.29
N THR A 566 -19.21 5.59 -8.30
CA THR A 566 -19.82 4.65 -7.36
C THR A 566 -21.33 4.47 -7.58
N GLY A 567 -21.95 5.23 -8.46
CA GLY A 567 -23.40 5.24 -8.68
C GLY A 567 -24.19 5.68 -7.44
N THR A 568 -23.68 6.66 -6.68
CA THR A 568 -24.31 7.10 -5.42
C THR A 568 -24.35 8.62 -5.30
N TYR A 569 -25.31 9.15 -4.55
CA TYR A 569 -25.31 10.53 -4.07
C TYR A 569 -24.76 10.54 -2.63
N GLU A 570 -23.63 11.18 -2.39
CA GLU A 570 -22.93 11.12 -1.11
C GLU A 570 -23.25 12.32 -0.22
N VAL A 571 -23.53 12.06 1.06
CA VAL A 571 -23.77 13.08 2.08
C VAL A 571 -22.82 12.84 3.26
N GLY A 572 -21.98 13.82 3.59
CA GLY A 572 -20.98 13.77 4.66
C GLY A 572 -21.58 13.83 6.07
N ALA A 573 -20.80 13.46 7.06
CA ALA A 573 -21.24 13.38 8.46
C ALA A 573 -21.53 14.75 9.12
N LEU A 574 -21.14 15.86 8.46
CA LEU A 574 -21.51 17.22 8.88
C LEU A 574 -23.00 17.50 8.66
N PHE A 575 -23.62 16.73 7.78
CA PHE A 575 -25.02 16.90 7.38
C PHE A 575 -25.90 15.81 7.96
N ASP A 576 -27.18 16.02 7.95
CA ASP A 576 -28.22 15.07 8.36
C ASP A 576 -29.42 15.21 7.43
N LEU A 577 -30.08 14.11 7.13
CA LEU A 577 -31.31 14.08 6.36
C LEU A 577 -32.50 13.90 7.31
N ASP A 578 -33.52 14.73 7.18
CA ASP A 578 -34.75 14.57 7.94
C ASP A 578 -35.64 13.47 7.34
N GLU A 579 -36.77 13.16 8.00
CA GLU A 579 -37.72 12.12 7.55
C GLU A 579 -38.37 12.45 6.19
N ASP A 580 -38.36 13.71 5.79
CA ASP A 580 -38.90 14.20 4.51
C ASP A 580 -37.83 14.35 3.42
N GLY A 581 -36.58 13.94 3.69
CA GLY A 581 -35.45 13.94 2.77
C GLY A 581 -34.71 15.29 2.66
N HIS A 582 -35.05 16.31 3.47
CA HIS A 582 -34.35 17.57 3.39
C HIS A 582 -33.01 17.56 4.12
N LEU A 583 -32.01 18.13 3.48
CA LEU A 583 -30.66 18.24 4.01
C LEU A 583 -30.54 19.38 5.03
N GLY A 584 -29.92 19.08 6.18
CA GLY A 584 -29.63 20.05 7.21
C GLY A 584 -28.27 19.83 7.84
N LEU A 585 -27.79 20.81 8.63
CA LEU A 585 -26.58 20.60 9.43
C LEU A 585 -26.86 19.63 10.58
N SER A 586 -26.02 18.61 10.72
CA SER A 586 -26.13 17.67 11.82
C SER A 586 -25.93 18.37 13.17
N SER A 587 -26.73 17.98 14.16
CA SER A 587 -26.55 18.41 15.55
C SER A 587 -25.60 17.52 16.35
N GLN A 588 -25.05 16.47 15.74
CA GLN A 588 -24.11 15.55 16.38
C GLN A 588 -22.72 16.16 16.47
N THR A 589 -21.98 15.78 17.51
CA THR A 589 -20.57 16.15 17.62
C THR A 589 -19.73 15.30 16.66
N ILE A 590 -18.77 15.94 16.04
CA ILE A 590 -17.79 15.26 15.21
C ILE A 590 -16.68 14.74 16.12
N ASP A 591 -16.60 13.42 16.28
CA ASP A 591 -15.68 12.78 17.20
C ASP A 591 -14.55 12.07 16.44
N LEU A 592 -13.42 11.86 17.14
CA LEU A 592 -12.32 11.04 16.64
C LEU A 592 -12.75 9.57 16.52
N GLU A 593 -12.42 8.96 15.39
CA GLU A 593 -12.45 7.50 15.28
C GLU A 593 -11.34 6.89 16.12
N THR A 594 -11.67 5.95 17.01
CA THR A 594 -10.73 5.35 17.95
C THR A 594 -10.69 3.85 17.84
N ALA A 595 -9.57 3.29 17.39
CA ALA A 595 -9.34 1.85 17.32
C ALA A 595 -8.51 1.35 18.48
N ASN A 596 -9.01 0.31 19.16
CA ASN A 596 -8.33 -0.43 20.20
C ASN A 596 -8.02 -1.84 19.71
N ASN A 597 -6.74 -2.11 19.45
CA ASN A 597 -6.28 -3.36 18.85
C ASN A 597 -5.56 -4.25 19.86
N ILE A 598 -5.77 -5.55 19.74
CA ILE A 598 -4.98 -6.60 20.40
C ILE A 598 -4.59 -7.62 19.33
N ASP A 599 -3.30 -7.91 19.22
CA ASP A 599 -2.73 -8.92 18.33
C ASP A 599 -1.96 -9.96 19.13
N LEU A 600 -2.15 -11.22 18.81
CA LEU A 600 -1.37 -12.35 19.32
C LEU A 600 -0.76 -13.10 18.15
N THR A 601 0.57 -13.14 18.04
CA THR A 601 1.29 -13.73 16.93
C THR A 601 2.23 -14.83 17.42
N LEU A 602 2.09 -16.04 16.88
CA LEU A 602 3.00 -17.16 17.09
C LEU A 602 3.82 -17.40 15.83
N ARG A 603 5.15 -17.39 15.96
CA ARG A 603 6.06 -17.60 14.81
C ARG A 603 7.02 -18.76 15.06
N LYS A 604 7.32 -19.44 13.96
CA LYS A 604 8.45 -20.34 13.83
C LYS A 604 9.20 -20.05 12.53
N THR A 605 10.44 -19.68 12.62
CA THR A 605 11.19 -19.14 11.46
C THR A 605 12.18 -20.13 10.89
N GLN A 606 12.77 -21.00 11.68
CA GLN A 606 13.90 -21.85 11.29
C GLN A 606 13.53 -23.32 11.13
N GLY A 607 14.22 -24.01 10.23
CA GLY A 607 14.06 -25.43 9.90
C GLY A 607 13.40 -25.63 8.55
N ASP A 608 12.86 -26.83 8.28
CA ASP A 608 12.19 -27.12 7.00
C ASP A 608 10.72 -26.64 6.99
N VAL A 609 10.16 -26.32 8.16
CA VAL A 609 8.80 -25.76 8.30
C VAL A 609 8.89 -24.48 9.11
N GLY A 610 8.39 -23.41 8.53
CA GLY A 610 8.15 -22.13 9.19
C GLY A 610 6.66 -21.79 9.20
N PHE A 611 6.22 -20.97 10.15
CA PHE A 611 4.86 -20.45 10.15
C PHE A 611 4.76 -19.13 10.90
N ILE A 612 3.76 -18.34 10.52
CA ILE A 612 3.27 -17.16 11.21
C ILE A 612 1.77 -17.34 11.38
N LEU A 613 1.30 -17.35 12.62
CA LEU A 613 -0.11 -17.45 12.99
C LEU A 613 -0.45 -16.23 13.83
N ASN A 614 -1.40 -15.44 13.37
CA ASN A 614 -1.86 -14.26 14.08
C ASN A 614 -3.36 -14.36 14.34
N ALA A 615 -3.79 -13.90 15.51
CA ALA A 615 -5.17 -13.65 15.86
C ALA A 615 -5.29 -12.20 16.33
N PHE A 616 -6.30 -11.50 15.85
CA PHE A 616 -6.50 -10.10 16.17
C PHE A 616 -7.93 -9.82 16.61
N TYR A 617 -8.06 -8.79 17.44
CA TYR A 617 -9.33 -8.21 17.85
C TYR A 617 -9.18 -6.69 17.86
N ASN A 618 -10.04 -6.00 17.13
CA ASN A 618 -10.08 -4.55 17.03
C ASN A 618 -11.50 -4.07 17.36
N GLN A 619 -11.62 -3.19 18.32
CA GLN A 619 -12.83 -2.42 18.59
C GLN A 619 -12.57 -0.99 18.14
N VAL A 620 -13.43 -0.48 17.27
CA VAL A 620 -13.36 0.90 16.79
C VAL A 620 -14.61 1.62 17.25
N ASP A 621 -14.42 2.64 18.05
CA ASP A 621 -15.47 3.54 18.50
C ASP A 621 -15.56 4.72 17.51
N ASN A 622 -16.77 5.19 17.20
CA ASN A 622 -17.06 6.25 16.21
C ASN A 622 -16.50 5.90 14.80
N TYR A 623 -16.71 4.71 14.31
CA TYR A 623 -16.32 4.30 12.97
C TYR A 623 -17.18 5.00 11.92
N TYR A 624 -16.57 5.82 11.06
CA TYR A 624 -17.26 6.50 9.95
C TYR A 624 -17.54 5.51 8.83
N TYR A 625 -18.79 5.39 8.41
CA TYR A 625 -19.19 4.55 7.28
C TYR A 625 -20.44 5.11 6.61
N GLN A 626 -20.62 4.76 5.36
CA GLN A 626 -21.77 5.12 4.58
C GLN A 626 -22.91 4.12 4.83
N ILE A 627 -24.09 4.64 5.00
CA ILE A 627 -25.33 3.88 5.00
C ILE A 627 -26.17 4.27 3.79
N ASP A 628 -26.80 3.31 3.16
CA ASP A 628 -27.88 3.55 2.22
C ASP A 628 -29.11 4.03 3.01
N THR A 629 -29.62 5.22 2.67
CA THR A 629 -30.77 5.83 3.34
C THR A 629 -32.08 5.29 2.82
N GLY A 630 -32.09 4.62 1.65
CA GLY A 630 -33.26 4.23 0.90
C GLY A 630 -33.96 5.40 0.20
N LEU A 631 -33.33 6.57 0.17
CA LEU A 631 -33.78 7.75 -0.56
C LEU A 631 -32.98 7.89 -1.85
N PHE A 632 -33.53 8.59 -2.81
CA PHE A 632 -32.94 8.90 -4.11
C PHE A 632 -32.87 10.40 -4.32
N ALA A 633 -31.88 10.88 -5.04
CA ALA A 633 -31.70 12.28 -5.40
C ALA A 633 -31.30 12.40 -6.87
N GLU A 634 -31.75 13.47 -7.52
CA GLU A 634 -31.39 13.71 -8.92
C GLU A 634 -29.88 13.96 -9.06
N SER A 635 -29.27 13.45 -10.13
CA SER A 635 -27.85 13.61 -10.41
C SER A 635 -27.42 15.01 -10.89
N GLY A 636 -28.37 15.93 -11.08
CA GLY A 636 -28.12 17.34 -11.45
C GLY A 636 -27.95 17.60 -12.96
N HIS A 637 -28.19 16.62 -13.82
CA HIS A 637 -28.23 16.88 -15.25
C HIS A 637 -29.51 17.60 -15.65
N ASP A 638 -29.39 18.86 -16.10
CA ASP A 638 -30.48 19.72 -16.58
C ASP A 638 -30.92 19.21 -17.96
N HIS A 639 -31.92 18.33 -18.00
CA HIS A 639 -32.62 17.99 -19.25
C HIS A 639 -33.51 19.17 -19.62
N GLY A 640 -33.03 19.94 -20.59
CA GLY A 640 -33.74 21.16 -21.06
C GLY A 640 -35.20 20.91 -21.31
N ASP A 641 -36.05 21.85 -20.82
CA ASP A 641 -37.51 21.95 -20.94
C ASP A 641 -38.10 21.36 -22.24
N GLU A 642 -38.37 20.06 -22.31
CA GLU A 642 -39.30 19.47 -23.27
C GLU A 642 -40.66 19.26 -22.59
N GLU A 643 -41.59 20.21 -22.82
CA GLU A 643 -42.98 20.09 -22.46
C GLU A 643 -43.63 18.88 -23.13
N GLY A 644 -43.73 17.75 -22.42
CA GLY A 644 -44.72 16.75 -22.78
C GLY A 644 -44.42 15.28 -22.70
N ALA A 645 -44.01 14.73 -21.55
CA ALA A 645 -44.17 13.31 -21.30
C ALA A 645 -44.63 13.05 -19.86
N ASP A 646 -45.81 12.46 -19.71
CA ASP A 646 -46.43 12.06 -18.44
C ASP A 646 -45.87 10.73 -17.88
N GLU A 647 -44.55 10.51 -17.96
CA GLU A 647 -43.87 9.41 -17.26
C GLU A 647 -42.60 10.01 -16.65
N HIS A 648 -42.52 10.05 -15.32
CA HIS A 648 -41.29 10.39 -14.61
C HIS A 648 -40.27 9.29 -14.90
N ASP A 649 -39.28 9.62 -15.70
CA ASP A 649 -38.13 8.77 -15.93
C ASP A 649 -37.18 8.93 -14.73
N HIS A 650 -37.00 7.86 -13.94
CA HIS A 650 -36.13 7.81 -12.77
C HIS A 650 -34.70 7.38 -13.11
N SER A 651 -34.33 7.33 -14.39
CA SER A 651 -33.02 6.88 -14.83
C SER A 651 -31.84 7.77 -14.39
N SER A 652 -32.12 9.03 -14.01
CA SER A 652 -31.13 10.00 -13.53
C SER A 652 -31.00 10.07 -12.00
N GLU A 653 -31.75 9.26 -11.24
CA GLU A 653 -31.74 9.29 -9.79
C GLU A 653 -30.70 8.38 -9.19
N LEU A 654 -29.92 8.90 -8.21
CA LEU A 654 -28.88 8.15 -7.50
C LEU A 654 -29.33 7.82 -6.07
N PRO A 655 -29.07 6.62 -5.55
CA PRO A 655 -29.33 6.29 -4.15
C PRO A 655 -28.46 7.17 -3.23
N VAL A 656 -29.10 7.73 -2.19
CA VAL A 656 -28.44 8.63 -1.23
C VAL A 656 -27.75 7.85 -0.14
N TYR A 657 -26.43 7.99 -0.07
CA TYR A 657 -25.57 7.43 0.97
C TYR A 657 -25.15 8.51 1.96
N LEU A 658 -25.43 8.29 3.23
CA LEU A 658 -25.08 9.21 4.31
C LEU A 658 -23.96 8.67 5.17
N PHE A 659 -22.90 9.46 5.41
CA PHE A 659 -21.87 9.13 6.39
C PHE A 659 -22.42 9.23 7.81
N LYS A 660 -22.26 8.15 8.57
CA LYS A 660 -22.60 8.05 10.00
C LYS A 660 -21.45 7.45 10.79
N THR A 661 -21.52 7.61 12.10
CA THR A 661 -20.61 6.94 13.03
C THR A 661 -21.34 5.88 13.85
N ASP A 662 -20.71 4.74 14.05
CA ASP A 662 -21.15 3.69 14.98
C ASP A 662 -19.93 2.96 15.54
N ASP A 663 -20.13 2.23 16.62
CA ASP A 663 -19.09 1.36 17.19
C ASP A 663 -19.05 0.04 16.45
N VAL A 664 -17.85 -0.36 16.03
CA VAL A 664 -17.65 -1.60 15.28
C VAL A 664 -16.66 -2.54 15.96
N ILE A 665 -16.80 -3.82 15.67
CA ILE A 665 -15.89 -4.86 16.12
C ILE A 665 -15.39 -5.64 14.91
N LEU A 666 -14.06 -5.64 14.74
CA LEU A 666 -13.38 -6.47 13.75
C LEU A 666 -12.53 -7.51 14.48
N HIS A 667 -12.66 -8.77 14.12
CA HIS A 667 -11.80 -9.81 14.66
C HIS A 667 -11.57 -10.91 13.63
N GLY A 668 -10.45 -11.59 13.77
CA GLY A 668 -10.10 -12.62 12.80
C GLY A 668 -8.76 -13.26 13.07
N PHE A 669 -8.26 -13.89 12.02
CA PHE A 669 -6.95 -14.52 12.04
C PHE A 669 -6.26 -14.40 10.68
N GLU A 670 -4.94 -14.48 10.72
CA GLU A 670 -4.05 -14.60 9.57
C GLU A 670 -3.10 -15.77 9.82
N ALA A 671 -2.91 -16.62 8.84
CA ALA A 671 -2.05 -17.80 8.95
C ALA A 671 -1.20 -17.94 7.68
N GLN A 672 0.07 -18.15 7.85
CA GLN A 672 1.02 -18.50 6.81
C GLN A 672 1.86 -19.68 7.28
N ILE A 673 2.03 -20.69 6.44
CA ILE A 673 2.87 -21.86 6.70
C ILE A 673 3.71 -22.10 5.45
N ALA A 674 5.02 -22.15 5.63
CA ALA A 674 5.97 -22.45 4.56
C ALA A 674 6.68 -23.76 4.89
N TRP A 675 6.66 -24.73 3.96
CA TRP A 675 7.25 -26.04 4.13
C TRP A 675 8.21 -26.34 2.96
N GLN A 676 9.50 -26.36 3.26
CA GLN A 676 10.52 -26.78 2.32
C GLN A 676 10.58 -28.31 2.31
N LEU A 677 9.99 -28.91 1.28
CA LEU A 677 9.93 -30.38 1.13
C LEU A 677 11.29 -30.98 0.75
N THR A 678 11.96 -30.37 -0.22
CA THR A 678 13.32 -30.69 -0.65
C THR A 678 14.12 -29.41 -0.85
N ASP A 679 15.32 -29.46 -1.39
CA ASP A 679 16.07 -28.25 -1.72
C ASP A 679 15.41 -27.48 -2.88
N GLU A 680 14.63 -28.18 -3.75
CA GLU A 680 13.98 -27.62 -4.93
C GLU A 680 12.46 -27.36 -4.73
N PHE A 681 11.78 -28.14 -3.86
CA PHE A 681 10.35 -28.05 -3.68
C PHE A 681 9.95 -27.37 -2.37
N LYS A 682 9.09 -26.37 -2.47
CA LYS A 682 8.49 -25.66 -1.35
C LYS A 682 6.96 -25.63 -1.49
N VAL A 683 6.26 -25.73 -0.38
CA VAL A 683 4.81 -25.51 -0.28
C VAL A 683 4.55 -24.35 0.67
N ASP A 684 3.84 -23.36 0.20
CA ASP A 684 3.32 -22.26 1.01
C ASP A 684 1.81 -22.39 1.13
N LEU A 685 1.29 -22.24 2.34
CA LEU A 685 -0.13 -22.24 2.65
C LEU A 685 -0.47 -20.95 3.36
N PHE A 686 -1.59 -20.33 3.01
CA PHE A 686 -2.12 -19.21 3.77
C PHE A 686 -3.63 -19.30 3.96
N SER A 687 -4.10 -18.63 4.97
CA SER A 687 -5.53 -18.42 5.22
C SER A 687 -5.72 -17.16 6.03
N ASP A 688 -6.77 -16.42 5.74
CA ASP A 688 -7.18 -15.27 6.53
C ASP A 688 -8.70 -15.17 6.60
N TYR A 689 -9.14 -14.51 7.64
CA TYR A 689 -10.54 -14.26 7.91
C TYR A 689 -10.68 -13.00 8.74
N VAL A 690 -11.64 -12.19 8.37
CA VAL A 690 -12.12 -11.06 9.16
C VAL A 690 -13.63 -11.14 9.33
N ARG A 691 -14.09 -10.88 10.55
CA ARG A 691 -15.47 -10.62 10.87
C ARG A 691 -15.60 -9.17 11.25
N ALA A 692 -16.28 -8.37 10.44
CA ALA A 692 -16.55 -6.97 10.70
C ALA A 692 -18.06 -6.77 10.94
N ARG A 693 -18.43 -6.14 12.04
CA ARG A 693 -19.82 -5.94 12.42
C ARG A 693 -20.03 -4.72 13.30
N LEU A 694 -21.21 -4.15 13.26
CA LEU A 694 -21.66 -3.16 14.22
C LEU A 694 -21.76 -3.79 15.61
N LYS A 695 -21.44 -3.04 16.66
CA LYS A 695 -21.45 -3.49 18.05
C LYS A 695 -22.86 -3.88 18.50
N ASP A 696 -23.85 -3.11 18.13
CA ASP A 696 -25.25 -3.31 18.49
C ASP A 696 -26.03 -4.25 17.53
N GLY A 697 -25.36 -4.76 16.50
CA GLY A 697 -25.87 -5.74 15.56
C GLY A 697 -25.88 -5.24 14.11
N GLY A 698 -25.75 -6.14 13.16
CA GLY A 698 -25.57 -5.88 11.73
C GLY A 698 -24.13 -6.14 11.29
N ASP A 699 -23.96 -6.30 10.00
CA ASP A 699 -22.66 -6.53 9.35
C ASP A 699 -22.20 -5.24 8.66
N LEU A 700 -20.88 -5.02 8.62
CA LEU A 700 -20.32 -3.94 7.80
C LEU A 700 -20.33 -4.35 6.32
N PRO A 701 -20.60 -3.41 5.42
CA PRO A 701 -20.60 -3.69 3.99
C PRO A 701 -19.20 -4.07 3.51
N ARG A 702 -19.16 -4.77 2.38
CA ARG A 702 -17.95 -5.08 1.62
C ARG A 702 -16.85 -5.78 2.43
N THR A 703 -17.27 -6.58 3.45
CA THR A 703 -16.34 -7.36 4.28
C THR A 703 -15.79 -8.54 3.50
N PRO A 704 -14.45 -8.68 3.33
CA PRO A 704 -13.86 -9.78 2.58
C PRO A 704 -14.25 -11.16 3.14
N PRO A 705 -14.45 -12.18 2.28
CA PRO A 705 -14.77 -13.55 2.70
C PRO A 705 -13.54 -14.25 3.29
N LEU A 706 -13.79 -15.34 4.05
CA LEU A 706 -12.74 -16.30 4.43
C LEU A 706 -12.07 -16.87 3.17
N ARG A 707 -10.75 -16.90 3.13
CA ARG A 707 -9.99 -17.50 2.03
C ARG A 707 -8.90 -18.44 2.49
N PHE A 708 -8.54 -19.35 1.58
CA PHE A 708 -7.45 -20.30 1.72
C PHE A 708 -6.62 -20.30 0.45
N GLY A 709 -5.32 -20.17 0.59
CA GLY A 709 -4.40 -20.25 -0.53
C GLY A 709 -3.33 -21.32 -0.31
N SER A 710 -2.86 -21.88 -1.43
CA SER A 710 -1.72 -22.79 -1.44
C SER A 710 -0.87 -22.56 -2.67
N GLU A 711 0.44 -22.54 -2.52
CA GLU A 711 1.39 -22.47 -3.62
C GLU A 711 2.37 -23.64 -3.51
N LEU A 712 2.55 -24.36 -4.61
CA LEU A 712 3.65 -25.32 -4.80
C LEU A 712 4.68 -24.68 -5.69
N SER A 713 5.90 -24.54 -5.18
CA SER A 713 7.03 -23.96 -5.88
C SER A 713 8.07 -25.04 -6.17
N TYR A 714 8.61 -25.02 -7.38
CA TYR A 714 9.79 -25.78 -7.79
C TYR A 714 10.85 -24.81 -8.28
N GLN A 715 12.03 -24.83 -7.68
CA GLN A 715 13.10 -23.89 -7.99
C GLN A 715 14.44 -24.62 -8.10
N THR A 716 15.16 -24.32 -9.17
CA THR A 716 16.55 -24.71 -9.41
C THR A 716 17.37 -23.47 -9.76
N ASP A 717 18.66 -23.63 -10.04
CA ASP A 717 19.54 -22.52 -10.44
C ASP A 717 19.07 -21.79 -11.72
N LYS A 718 18.21 -22.42 -12.55
CA LYS A 718 17.79 -21.85 -13.84
C LYS A 718 16.29 -21.90 -14.10
N LEU A 719 15.57 -22.71 -13.38
CA LEU A 719 14.16 -22.94 -13.63
C LEU A 719 13.37 -22.73 -12.35
N SER A 720 12.40 -21.84 -12.41
CA SER A 720 11.39 -21.65 -11.37
C SER A 720 10.01 -21.96 -11.94
N ALA A 721 9.18 -22.69 -11.19
CA ALA A 721 7.82 -22.98 -11.56
C ALA A 721 6.92 -22.99 -10.33
N HIS A 722 5.73 -22.37 -10.46
CA HIS A 722 4.81 -22.21 -9.36
C HIS A 722 3.40 -22.55 -9.81
N ILE A 723 2.64 -23.18 -8.91
CA ILE A 723 1.20 -23.35 -9.05
C ILE A 723 0.56 -22.83 -7.79
N HIS A 724 -0.34 -21.86 -7.96
CA HIS A 724 -1.06 -21.20 -6.88
C HIS A 724 -2.55 -21.50 -6.99
N VAL A 725 -3.19 -21.85 -5.88
CA VAL A 725 -4.63 -22.11 -5.81
C VAL A 725 -5.20 -21.33 -4.64
N THR A 726 -6.18 -20.47 -4.91
CA THR A 726 -6.90 -19.70 -3.88
C THR A 726 -8.37 -20.02 -3.92
N ARG A 727 -8.94 -20.41 -2.79
CA ARG A 727 -10.37 -20.60 -2.58
C ARG A 727 -10.91 -19.44 -1.75
N TYR A 728 -11.83 -18.68 -2.31
CA TYR A 728 -12.65 -17.69 -1.64
C TYR A 728 -13.97 -18.36 -1.26
N GLN A 729 -14.38 -18.22 0.00
CA GLN A 729 -15.65 -18.77 0.47
C GLN A 729 -16.80 -17.83 0.08
N LYS A 730 -18.02 -18.35 0.09
CA LYS A 730 -19.22 -17.53 -0.04
C LYS A 730 -19.27 -16.47 1.05
N GLN A 731 -19.64 -15.25 0.69
CA GLN A 731 -19.97 -14.19 1.64
C GLN A 731 -21.48 -13.91 1.60
N ASP A 732 -22.13 -14.25 2.69
CA ASP A 732 -23.57 -14.07 2.91
C ASP A 732 -23.87 -13.23 4.15
N ARG A 733 -22.86 -12.62 4.73
CA ARG A 733 -22.97 -11.63 5.81
C ARG A 733 -22.86 -10.26 5.18
N THR A 734 -23.97 -9.68 4.90
CA THR A 734 -24.12 -8.43 4.15
C THR A 734 -24.74 -7.35 5.00
N ALA A 735 -24.42 -6.12 4.71
CA ALA A 735 -25.14 -4.95 5.22
C ALA A 735 -26.56 -4.89 4.58
N PRO A 736 -27.46 -4.02 5.08
CA PRO A 736 -28.72 -3.75 4.39
C PRO A 736 -28.44 -3.32 2.92
N GLN A 737 -29.27 -3.74 2.00
CA GLN A 737 -29.19 -3.51 0.54
C GLN A 737 -27.97 -4.13 -0.17
N GLU A 738 -27.04 -4.73 0.54
CA GLU A 738 -25.87 -5.41 -0.06
C GLU A 738 -26.20 -6.83 -0.50
N THR A 739 -25.82 -7.22 -1.73
CA THR A 739 -26.02 -8.56 -2.28
C THR A 739 -24.94 -9.54 -1.80
N ALA A 740 -25.32 -10.81 -1.59
CA ALA A 740 -24.37 -11.88 -1.24
C ALA A 740 -23.54 -12.29 -2.47
N THR A 741 -22.32 -12.77 -2.24
CA THR A 741 -21.42 -13.20 -3.31
C THR A 741 -21.07 -14.68 -3.16
N ASP A 742 -21.17 -15.45 -4.23
CA ASP A 742 -20.80 -16.85 -4.23
C ASP A 742 -19.30 -17.09 -4.13
N GLY A 743 -18.92 -18.23 -3.58
CA GLY A 743 -17.51 -18.59 -3.43
C GLY A 743 -16.92 -19.18 -4.71
N TYR A 744 -15.64 -18.83 -5.01
CA TYR A 744 -14.94 -19.29 -6.21
C TYR A 744 -13.53 -19.79 -5.91
N THR A 745 -12.92 -20.47 -6.88
CA THR A 745 -11.54 -20.97 -6.79
C THR A 745 -10.75 -20.50 -7.99
N LEU A 746 -9.65 -19.79 -7.74
CA LEU A 746 -8.71 -19.39 -8.77
C LEU A 746 -7.50 -20.35 -8.79
N VAL A 747 -7.03 -20.65 -9.97
CA VAL A 747 -5.83 -21.45 -10.21
C VAL A 747 -4.91 -20.66 -11.12
N ASP A 748 -3.74 -20.32 -10.60
CA ASP A 748 -2.69 -19.61 -11.35
C ASP A 748 -1.46 -20.51 -11.46
N ALA A 749 -0.66 -20.31 -12.50
CA ALA A 749 0.63 -20.96 -12.61
C ALA A 749 1.65 -20.04 -13.30
N SER A 750 2.91 -20.21 -12.95
CA SER A 750 3.99 -19.49 -13.60
C SER A 750 5.21 -20.39 -13.79
N ILE A 751 5.97 -20.11 -14.82
CA ILE A 751 7.25 -20.74 -15.10
C ILE A 751 8.21 -19.67 -15.60
N SER A 752 9.44 -19.66 -15.08
CA SER A 752 10.51 -18.80 -15.57
C SER A 752 11.79 -19.60 -15.80
N TYR A 753 12.56 -19.19 -16.77
CA TYR A 753 13.84 -19.81 -17.12
C TYR A 753 14.92 -18.76 -17.29
N ASP A 754 15.99 -18.89 -16.49
CA ASP A 754 17.12 -17.97 -16.51
C ASP A 754 18.14 -18.36 -17.56
N LEU A 755 18.55 -17.38 -18.33
CA LEU A 755 19.46 -17.45 -19.47
C LEU A 755 20.59 -16.45 -19.26
N SER A 756 21.81 -16.83 -19.58
CA SER A 756 22.92 -15.88 -19.73
C SER A 756 23.21 -15.69 -21.22
N VAL A 757 22.86 -14.53 -21.75
CA VAL A 757 23.07 -14.19 -23.18
C VAL A 757 23.97 -12.97 -23.27
N LEU A 758 25.08 -13.07 -24.00
CA LEU A 758 26.05 -11.99 -24.21
C LEU A 758 26.60 -11.39 -22.89
N ASN A 759 26.80 -12.20 -21.87
CA ASN A 759 27.19 -11.82 -20.49
C ASN A 759 26.14 -10.95 -19.75
N GLN A 760 24.89 -11.00 -20.17
CA GLN A 760 23.78 -10.43 -19.44
C GLN A 760 22.91 -11.57 -18.93
N ASP A 761 22.48 -11.44 -17.69
CA ASP A 761 21.52 -12.36 -17.11
C ASP A 761 20.11 -11.93 -17.51
N MET A 762 19.34 -12.88 -18.02
CA MET A 762 18.00 -12.66 -18.54
C MET A 762 17.08 -13.78 -18.04
N SER A 763 15.81 -13.47 -17.90
CA SER A 763 14.77 -14.45 -17.58
C SER A 763 13.62 -14.37 -18.57
N VAL A 764 13.19 -15.50 -19.09
CA VAL A 764 11.96 -15.60 -19.90
C VAL A 764 10.92 -16.29 -19.04
N TYR A 765 9.72 -15.73 -18.97
CA TYR A 765 8.67 -16.25 -18.13
C TYR A 765 7.32 -16.31 -18.84
N LEU A 766 6.50 -17.28 -18.41
CA LEU A 766 5.11 -17.42 -18.78
C LEU A 766 4.29 -17.52 -17.50
N ARG A 767 3.25 -16.70 -17.38
CA ARG A 767 2.30 -16.67 -16.28
C ARG A 767 0.89 -16.92 -16.82
N GLY A 768 0.14 -17.80 -16.19
CA GLY A 768 -1.27 -18.02 -16.47
C GLY A 768 -2.09 -17.70 -15.23
N THR A 769 -3.12 -16.92 -15.38
CA THR A 769 -4.06 -16.53 -14.32
C THR A 769 -5.45 -17.06 -14.64
N ASN A 770 -6.22 -17.38 -13.58
CA ASN A 770 -7.55 -17.97 -13.70
C ASN A 770 -7.61 -19.13 -14.71
N LEU A 771 -6.66 -20.06 -14.65
CA LEU A 771 -6.51 -21.15 -15.63
C LEU A 771 -7.75 -22.02 -15.77
N THR A 772 -8.63 -22.03 -14.78
CA THR A 772 -9.89 -22.77 -14.76
C THR A 772 -11.04 -22.01 -15.40
N ASP A 773 -10.81 -20.76 -15.80
CA ASP A 773 -11.81 -19.89 -16.41
C ASP A 773 -13.06 -19.75 -15.53
N THR A 774 -12.82 -19.49 -14.26
CA THR A 774 -13.87 -19.45 -13.23
C THR A 774 -14.40 -18.04 -13.11
N GLU A 775 -15.72 -17.88 -13.05
CA GLU A 775 -16.36 -16.64 -12.62
C GLU A 775 -15.89 -16.27 -11.22
N ALA A 776 -15.43 -15.04 -11.04
CA ALA A 776 -14.90 -14.55 -9.77
C ALA A 776 -15.33 -13.10 -9.51
N ARG A 777 -16.33 -12.92 -8.66
CA ARG A 777 -16.83 -11.61 -8.24
C ARG A 777 -16.28 -11.28 -6.86
N VAL A 778 -15.59 -10.16 -6.75
CA VAL A 778 -14.93 -9.74 -5.50
C VAL A 778 -15.96 -9.07 -4.59
N HIS A 779 -16.29 -9.69 -3.47
CA HIS A 779 -17.34 -9.19 -2.56
C HIS A 779 -17.08 -7.76 -2.04
N SER A 780 -15.81 -7.38 -1.87
CA SER A 780 -15.41 -6.04 -1.44
C SER A 780 -15.42 -4.97 -2.54
N SER A 781 -15.79 -5.33 -3.77
CA SER A 781 -15.90 -4.41 -4.90
C SER A 781 -17.25 -3.67 -4.87
N PHE A 782 -17.22 -2.41 -5.26
CA PHE A 782 -18.43 -1.61 -5.53
C PHE A 782 -19.10 -2.07 -6.83
N VAL A 783 -18.29 -2.44 -7.81
CA VAL A 783 -18.75 -2.87 -9.15
C VAL A 783 -18.80 -4.40 -9.29
N LYS A 784 -19.01 -5.15 -8.20
CA LYS A 784 -18.97 -6.63 -8.21
C LYS A 784 -19.97 -7.27 -9.12
N ASP A 785 -21.13 -6.62 -9.31
CA ASP A 785 -22.23 -7.18 -10.06
C ASP A 785 -22.10 -6.92 -11.57
N ILE A 786 -21.26 -5.97 -11.97
CA ILE A 786 -20.99 -5.60 -13.38
C ILE A 786 -19.54 -5.85 -13.83
N ALA A 787 -18.58 -5.96 -12.92
CA ALA A 787 -17.17 -6.14 -13.24
C ALA A 787 -16.56 -7.34 -12.50
N PRO A 788 -16.81 -8.60 -12.95
CA PRO A 788 -16.11 -9.76 -12.42
C PRO A 788 -14.62 -9.72 -12.79
N ARG A 789 -13.80 -10.53 -12.13
CA ARG A 789 -12.38 -10.66 -12.47
C ARG A 789 -12.18 -11.22 -13.87
N PRO A 790 -11.04 -10.91 -14.52
CA PRO A 790 -10.70 -11.44 -15.83
C PRO A 790 -10.82 -12.97 -15.92
N GLY A 791 -11.22 -13.45 -17.07
CA GLY A 791 -11.20 -14.86 -17.42
C GLY A 791 -9.78 -15.42 -17.50
N ARG A 792 -9.62 -16.63 -18.05
CA ARG A 792 -8.32 -17.25 -18.22
C ARG A 792 -7.40 -16.42 -19.10
N SER A 793 -6.23 -16.08 -18.59
CA SER A 793 -5.24 -15.28 -19.32
C SER A 793 -3.83 -15.85 -19.23
N PHE A 794 -3.00 -15.43 -20.19
CA PHE A 794 -1.58 -15.79 -20.26
C PHE A 794 -0.74 -14.54 -20.50
N ALA A 795 0.26 -14.33 -19.63
CA ALA A 795 1.27 -13.30 -19.80
C ALA A 795 2.61 -13.96 -20.16
N LEU A 796 3.22 -13.48 -21.24
CA LEU A 796 4.57 -13.86 -21.69
C LEU A 796 5.49 -12.66 -21.55
N GLY A 797 6.63 -12.83 -20.89
CA GLY A 797 7.58 -11.75 -20.72
C GLY A 797 9.04 -12.19 -20.76
N ILE A 798 9.87 -11.18 -20.92
CA ILE A 798 11.32 -11.28 -20.88
C ILE A 798 11.87 -10.14 -20.00
N ARG A 799 12.79 -10.49 -19.13
CA ARG A 799 13.42 -9.57 -18.20
C ARG A 799 14.94 -9.70 -18.29
N GLY A 800 15.65 -8.62 -18.15
CA GLY A 800 17.10 -8.61 -18.14
C GLY A 800 17.68 -7.80 -17.01
N TYR A 801 18.85 -8.21 -16.53
CA TYR A 801 19.60 -7.61 -15.44
C TYR A 801 21.01 -7.24 -15.88
N PHE A 802 21.58 -6.17 -15.33
CA PHE A 802 22.94 -5.75 -15.59
C PHE A 802 23.61 -5.01 -14.42
#